data_cb16b18b5bc5223f9f7d5cfb575573d9
#
_entry.id   cb16b18b5bc5223f9f7d5cfb575573d9
#
_cell.length_a   1.000
_cell.length_b   1.000
_cell.length_c   1.000
_cell.angle_alpha   90.00
_cell.angle_beta   90.00
_cell.angle_gamma   90.00
#
_symmetry.space_group_name_H-M   'P 1'
#
loop_
_entity.id
_entity.type
_entity.pdbx_description
1 polymer ?
#
loop_
_entity_poly.entity_id
_entity_poly.type
_entity_poly.pdbx_seq_one_letter_code
_entity_poly.pdbx_strand_id
1 'polypeptide(L)'
;MSTPLGAPPHKGGLALWIRRLALPIIIGWVVLIGFLNTSVPQLEIVGQMRSVSMAPDDAPSVKAMKRIGKVYDEFHSNSSAMIVLESDQPLSDEAHHFYDDMVARLTADTKHVEHVQDFWGDPLTAAGAQSADGRATYVQVYLSGNQGEALANESVKAVQDVVGGLSPPPGLHVYITGPSALSADQHIAGDRSVKMIEILTFTVIIVMLLLVYRSLVTVFIVLVMVVLELSAARGIVAFLGFHNIIGLSTFATNLLVTLAIAASTDYAIFLIGRYQEARSRGMDRETAYYDMFHGTAHVILGSGLTIAGATLCLHFTRLPYFQSLGIPLAVGMVTVVIAALTMGPAAISVLTRFRKILEPKRAMRIRGWRKVGAAVVRWPVPILAATIALSLVGLLTLPGYQTNFNDRNYLPKDLPAQEGYTAAERHFSVARMNPELLMIESDHDLRNSADFLVINKITKAIMAIPGISRVQSITRPEGTTMEHSTIPFMLGMSGTTQTLNRKYMMDRMADMQIQVAAMQKNIDTMQQMITLMEQMNATMKSMVAKTHNTADDIAELRDHIANFDDFLRPMRNYFYWEPHCANIPACHAIRSTFDSLDGIDTMTDAFQSILPDMDKLNALMPQMLALMPSNIATMKTMKPMMQTMYQTQKGLQDQMAAMSENQSAMGDAFDTARNDDSFYLPPEIFDNDEFKRGMKNFISPDGHAVRFIISHAGDPMSVDGIARVEQIRQAAKEAMKGTPLEGSKIYLTGTAATFKDLQEGNAWDLMIAAIAALALIFIIMLIITRAVVAAAVIVGTVVLSLGASFGLSILFWQHIVGIDLHFMVMAMTVIILLAVGADYNLLLVARFKEEIHAGLNTGIIRAMGGTGSVVTSAGLVFAFTMMSMAVSQLTVIAQVGSTIGLGLLFDTLVVRSFMTPAIAALLGRWFWWPQVVRSRPPRTAPRPELQDA
;
A
#
# COMPACT_ATOMS: atom_id res chain seq x y z
N MET A 1 -4.30 -22.26 -44.84
CA MET A 1 -5.62 -22.59 -45.44
C MET A 1 -6.48 -21.37 -45.27
N SER A 2 -6.75 -20.65 -46.37
CA SER A 2 -7.55 -19.43 -46.39
C SER A 2 -9.02 -19.82 -46.64
N THR A 3 -9.88 -19.64 -45.65
CA THR A 3 -11.32 -19.71 -45.85
C THR A 3 -11.78 -18.56 -46.72
N PRO A 4 -12.58 -18.79 -47.78
CA PRO A 4 -13.11 -17.74 -48.65
C PRO A 4 -14.09 -16.84 -47.89
N LEU A 5 -14.08 -15.54 -48.24
CA LEU A 5 -15.07 -14.57 -47.78
C LEU A 5 -16.47 -15.04 -48.16
N GLY A 6 -17.30 -15.46 -47.21
CA GLY A 6 -18.67 -15.90 -47.41
C GLY A 6 -19.00 -17.28 -46.88
N ALA A 7 -18.06 -18.06 -46.40
CA ALA A 7 -18.39 -19.32 -45.73
C ALA A 7 -19.07 -19.03 -44.36
N PRO A 8 -20.21 -19.67 -44.05
CA PRO A 8 -20.81 -19.53 -42.72
C PRO A 8 -19.79 -19.97 -41.64
N PRO A 9 -19.68 -19.25 -40.51
CA PRO A 9 -18.75 -19.62 -39.46
C PRO A 9 -19.03 -21.07 -39.05
N HIS A 10 -17.93 -21.82 -38.81
CA HIS A 10 -18.04 -23.22 -38.40
C HIS A 10 -18.93 -23.37 -37.17
N LYS A 11 -20.08 -23.98 -37.29
CA LYS A 11 -21.06 -24.25 -36.22
C LYS A 11 -20.59 -25.39 -35.28
N GLY A 12 -19.28 -25.59 -35.11
CA GLY A 12 -18.72 -26.69 -34.35
C GLY A 12 -17.79 -26.23 -33.23
N GLY A 13 -17.36 -27.14 -32.39
CA GLY A 13 -16.39 -26.91 -31.31
C GLY A 13 -16.97 -26.31 -30.03
N LEU A 14 -16.12 -25.65 -29.27
CA LEU A 14 -16.41 -25.11 -27.92
C LEU A 14 -17.61 -24.14 -27.91
N ALA A 15 -17.76 -23.30 -28.96
CA ALA A 15 -18.86 -22.35 -29.07
C ALA A 15 -20.25 -23.04 -29.08
N LEU A 16 -20.36 -24.21 -29.74
CA LEU A 16 -21.58 -24.99 -29.77
C LEU A 16 -21.92 -25.60 -28.40
N TRP A 17 -20.92 -26.12 -27.72
CA TRP A 17 -21.08 -26.67 -26.36
C TRP A 17 -21.54 -25.60 -25.37
N ILE A 18 -20.90 -24.43 -25.37
CA ILE A 18 -21.26 -23.31 -24.49
C ILE A 18 -22.68 -22.84 -24.78
N ARG A 19 -23.09 -22.79 -26.05
CA ARG A 19 -24.45 -22.37 -26.43
C ARG A 19 -25.51 -23.39 -25.99
N ARG A 20 -25.22 -24.70 -26.13
CA ARG A 20 -26.15 -25.77 -25.73
C ARG A 20 -26.29 -25.86 -24.21
N LEU A 21 -25.17 -25.68 -23.52
CA LEU A 21 -25.08 -25.76 -22.05
C LEU A 21 -25.10 -24.37 -21.37
N ALA A 22 -25.60 -23.34 -22.04
CA ALA A 22 -25.56 -21.98 -21.57
C ALA A 22 -26.17 -21.80 -20.15
N LEU A 23 -27.34 -22.36 -19.91
CA LEU A 23 -28.02 -22.30 -18.63
C LEU A 23 -27.27 -23.12 -17.53
N PRO A 24 -26.90 -24.40 -17.76
CA PRO A 24 -26.06 -25.14 -16.84
C PRO A 24 -24.73 -24.45 -16.50
N ILE A 25 -24.06 -23.79 -17.46
CA ILE A 25 -22.82 -23.06 -17.22
C ILE A 25 -23.05 -21.88 -16.28
N ILE A 26 -24.09 -21.08 -16.53
CA ILE A 26 -24.41 -19.94 -15.66
C ILE A 26 -24.77 -20.43 -14.24
N ILE A 27 -25.60 -21.45 -14.13
CA ILE A 27 -25.97 -22.05 -12.85
C ILE A 27 -24.71 -22.59 -12.14
N GLY A 28 -23.83 -23.30 -12.87
CA GLY A 28 -22.58 -23.82 -12.32
C GLY A 28 -21.68 -22.75 -11.75
N TRP A 29 -21.52 -21.60 -12.43
CA TRP A 29 -20.77 -20.46 -11.91
C TRP A 29 -21.43 -19.85 -10.68
N VAL A 30 -22.75 -19.66 -10.70
CA VAL A 30 -23.49 -19.09 -9.55
C VAL A 30 -23.38 -20.01 -8.34
N VAL A 31 -23.51 -21.33 -8.51
CA VAL A 31 -23.35 -22.33 -7.45
C VAL A 31 -21.92 -22.33 -6.92
N LEU A 32 -20.91 -22.27 -7.81
CA LEU A 32 -19.51 -22.21 -7.40
C LEU A 32 -19.22 -20.95 -6.59
N ILE A 33 -19.69 -19.80 -7.04
CA ILE A 33 -19.55 -18.51 -6.32
C ILE A 33 -20.26 -18.59 -4.97
N GLY A 34 -21.47 -19.11 -4.91
CA GLY A 34 -22.21 -19.30 -3.67
C GLY A 34 -21.46 -20.22 -2.70
N PHE A 35 -20.96 -21.36 -3.19
CA PHE A 35 -20.15 -22.28 -2.40
C PHE A 35 -18.89 -21.62 -1.84
N LEU A 36 -18.11 -20.93 -2.68
CA LEU A 36 -16.88 -20.26 -2.26
C LEU A 36 -17.14 -19.20 -1.19
N ASN A 37 -18.15 -18.34 -1.39
CA ASN A 37 -18.48 -17.28 -0.43
C ASN A 37 -19.06 -17.78 0.91
N THR A 38 -19.58 -19.00 0.95
CA THR A 38 -20.07 -19.62 2.20
C THR A 38 -19.01 -20.48 2.88
N SER A 39 -18.05 -21.01 2.14
CA SER A 39 -17.03 -21.94 2.63
C SER A 39 -15.78 -21.26 3.18
N VAL A 40 -15.48 -20.03 2.75
CA VAL A 40 -14.28 -19.30 3.17
C VAL A 40 -14.62 -17.84 3.50
N PRO A 41 -13.83 -17.20 4.40
CA PRO A 41 -13.97 -15.79 4.69
C PRO A 41 -13.70 -14.92 3.45
N GLN A 42 -14.09 -13.65 3.52
CA GLN A 42 -13.82 -12.69 2.46
C GLN A 42 -12.31 -12.57 2.19
N LEU A 43 -11.96 -12.27 0.94
CA LEU A 43 -10.56 -12.20 0.49
C LEU A 43 -9.70 -11.27 1.36
N GLU A 44 -10.24 -10.15 1.83
CA GLU A 44 -9.56 -9.19 2.68
C GLU A 44 -9.17 -9.81 4.02
N ILE A 45 -10.10 -10.54 4.65
CA ILE A 45 -9.86 -11.26 5.91
C ILE A 45 -8.80 -12.34 5.71
N VAL A 46 -8.90 -13.11 4.62
CA VAL A 46 -7.89 -14.12 4.28
C VAL A 46 -6.53 -13.47 4.00
N GLY A 47 -6.51 -12.28 3.38
CA GLY A 47 -5.30 -11.49 3.15
C GLY A 47 -4.60 -11.09 4.44
N GLN A 48 -5.36 -10.72 5.47
CA GLN A 48 -4.81 -10.46 6.80
C GLN A 48 -4.28 -11.74 7.46
N MET A 49 -5.01 -12.85 7.36
CA MET A 49 -4.63 -14.15 7.94
C MET A 49 -3.40 -14.77 7.26
N ARG A 50 -3.06 -14.38 6.06
CA ARG A 50 -2.00 -14.95 5.22
C ARG A 50 -1.00 -13.91 4.72
N SER A 51 -0.91 -12.79 5.43
CA SER A 51 0.09 -11.76 5.11
C SER A 51 1.51 -12.32 5.26
N VAL A 52 2.40 -11.85 4.38
CA VAL A 52 3.76 -12.35 4.25
C VAL A 52 4.76 -11.27 4.67
N SER A 53 5.95 -11.71 5.09
CA SER A 53 7.05 -10.82 5.42
C SER A 53 7.44 -9.91 4.23
N MET A 54 7.87 -8.69 4.54
CA MET A 54 8.41 -7.75 3.53
C MET A 54 9.78 -8.18 3.02
N ALA A 55 10.66 -8.62 3.91
CA ALA A 55 12.02 -9.02 3.60
C ALA A 55 12.14 -10.55 3.54
N PRO A 56 12.99 -11.10 2.67
CA PRO A 56 13.25 -12.54 2.62
C PRO A 56 14.01 -12.99 3.87
N ASP A 57 13.76 -14.22 4.31
CA ASP A 57 14.42 -14.80 5.49
C ASP A 57 15.94 -14.91 5.34
N ASP A 58 16.44 -14.94 4.12
CA ASP A 58 17.86 -15.03 3.81
C ASP A 58 18.54 -13.65 3.71
N ALA A 59 17.80 -12.56 3.84
CA ALA A 59 18.37 -11.22 3.84
C ALA A 59 19.40 -11.03 4.98
N PRO A 60 20.53 -10.36 4.73
CA PRO A 60 21.58 -10.14 5.74
C PRO A 60 21.05 -9.50 7.02
N SER A 61 20.19 -8.49 6.92
CA SER A 61 19.59 -7.81 8.08
C SER A 61 18.67 -8.74 8.89
N VAL A 62 17.85 -9.56 8.22
CA VAL A 62 16.96 -10.53 8.88
C VAL A 62 17.76 -11.62 9.58
N LYS A 63 18.79 -12.17 8.93
CA LYS A 63 19.72 -13.13 9.55
C LYS A 63 20.45 -12.54 10.73
N ALA A 64 20.90 -11.27 10.62
CA ALA A 64 21.54 -10.56 11.70
C ALA A 64 20.58 -10.39 12.88
N MET A 65 19.35 -9.97 12.65
CA MET A 65 18.32 -9.80 13.67
C MET A 65 18.06 -11.10 14.42
N LYS A 66 17.75 -12.19 13.70
CA LYS A 66 17.52 -13.50 14.28
C LYS A 66 18.76 -14.04 15.03
N ARG A 67 19.97 -13.74 14.53
CA ARG A 67 21.22 -14.11 15.21
C ARG A 67 21.40 -13.35 16.51
N ILE A 68 21.14 -12.04 16.51
CA ILE A 68 21.21 -11.20 17.72
C ILE A 68 20.22 -11.73 18.76
N GLY A 69 18.95 -11.91 18.41
CA GLY A 69 17.95 -12.43 19.34
C GLY A 69 18.35 -13.79 19.94
N LYS A 70 18.88 -14.70 19.11
CA LYS A 70 19.33 -16.00 19.57
C LYS A 70 20.55 -15.93 20.50
N VAL A 71 21.52 -15.05 20.22
CA VAL A 71 22.75 -14.91 21.01
C VAL A 71 22.47 -14.27 22.36
N TYR A 72 21.51 -13.33 22.40
CA TYR A 72 21.08 -12.67 23.63
C TYR A 72 19.95 -13.42 24.36
N ASP A 73 19.41 -14.47 23.77
CA ASP A 73 18.23 -15.23 24.28
C ASP A 73 17.02 -14.30 24.51
N GLU A 74 16.82 -13.35 23.57
CA GLU A 74 15.79 -12.32 23.69
C GLU A 74 14.61 -12.59 22.74
N PHE A 75 14.88 -12.85 21.44
CA PHE A 75 13.84 -13.00 20.43
C PHE A 75 14.29 -13.87 19.25
N HIS A 76 13.32 -14.37 18.46
CA HIS A 76 13.56 -15.23 17.30
C HIS A 76 13.00 -14.61 16.00
N SER A 77 12.20 -13.57 16.13
CA SER A 77 11.54 -12.85 15.03
C SER A 77 12.31 -11.57 14.66
N ASN A 78 11.87 -10.90 13.60
CA ASN A 78 12.34 -9.56 13.24
C ASN A 78 11.26 -8.48 13.44
N SER A 79 10.23 -8.80 14.19
CA SER A 79 9.06 -7.95 14.43
C SER A 79 9.20 -7.16 15.72
N SER A 80 8.99 -5.87 15.67
CA SER A 80 9.03 -5.02 16.85
C SER A 80 7.98 -3.93 16.84
N ALA A 81 7.51 -3.57 18.02
CA ALA A 81 6.68 -2.41 18.28
C ALA A 81 7.34 -1.55 19.35
N MET A 82 6.98 -0.31 19.41
CA MET A 82 7.43 0.64 20.40
C MET A 82 6.20 1.23 21.11
N ILE A 83 6.21 1.21 22.43
CA ILE A 83 5.17 1.86 23.22
C ILE A 83 5.79 3.15 23.76
N VAL A 84 5.14 4.25 23.46
CA VAL A 84 5.58 5.61 23.85
C VAL A 84 4.63 6.12 24.93
N LEU A 85 5.18 6.51 26.03
CA LEU A 85 4.49 7.20 27.12
C LEU A 85 4.83 8.67 27.03
N GLU A 86 3.83 9.51 26.86
CA GLU A 86 3.97 10.96 26.76
C GLU A 86 3.13 11.61 27.85
N SER A 87 3.71 12.56 28.56
CA SER A 87 3.03 13.32 29.61
C SER A 87 3.18 14.82 29.38
N ASP A 88 2.17 15.56 29.75
CA ASP A 88 2.21 17.04 29.75
C ASP A 88 3.18 17.62 30.80
N GLN A 89 3.60 16.77 31.75
CA GLN A 89 4.52 17.09 32.83
C GLN A 89 5.68 16.08 32.84
N PRO A 90 6.79 16.34 33.57
CA PRO A 90 7.78 15.28 33.77
C PRO A 90 7.14 14.03 34.33
N LEU A 91 7.59 12.90 33.84
CA LEU A 91 7.10 11.59 34.23
C LEU A 91 7.22 11.43 35.78
N SER A 92 6.09 11.14 36.40
CA SER A 92 5.95 10.96 37.83
C SER A 92 6.21 9.51 38.27
N ASP A 93 6.34 9.31 39.60
CA ASP A 93 6.39 7.95 40.14
C ASP A 93 5.17 7.10 39.79
N GLU A 94 3.97 7.73 39.66
CA GLU A 94 2.77 7.04 39.22
C GLU A 94 2.89 6.56 37.75
N ALA A 95 3.52 7.36 36.89
CA ALA A 95 3.83 6.95 35.54
C ALA A 95 4.84 5.81 35.50
N HIS A 96 5.80 5.78 36.45
CA HIS A 96 6.75 4.68 36.61
C HIS A 96 6.05 3.38 37.01
N HIS A 97 5.17 3.44 38.02
CA HIS A 97 4.37 2.27 38.42
C HIS A 97 3.46 1.76 37.29
N PHE A 98 2.85 2.66 36.53
CA PHE A 98 2.07 2.29 35.34
C PHE A 98 2.94 1.57 34.31
N TYR A 99 4.14 2.08 34.06
CA TYR A 99 5.10 1.48 33.15
C TYR A 99 5.49 0.07 33.60
N ASP A 100 5.81 -0.11 34.90
CA ASP A 100 6.20 -1.41 35.44
C ASP A 100 5.07 -2.44 35.33
N ASP A 101 3.80 -2.06 35.65
CA ASP A 101 2.62 -2.95 35.47
C ASP A 101 2.41 -3.31 33.98
N MET A 102 2.58 -2.33 33.10
CA MET A 102 2.50 -2.56 31.66
C MET A 102 3.56 -3.56 31.17
N VAL A 103 4.83 -3.34 31.55
CA VAL A 103 5.95 -4.22 31.18
C VAL A 103 5.74 -5.62 31.73
N ALA A 104 5.30 -5.75 32.99
CA ALA A 104 5.01 -7.03 33.60
C ALA A 104 3.91 -7.81 32.87
N ARG A 105 2.81 -7.14 32.45
CA ARG A 105 1.73 -7.78 31.69
C ARG A 105 2.15 -8.15 30.29
N LEU A 106 2.93 -7.30 29.61
CA LEU A 106 3.45 -7.62 28.28
C LEU A 106 4.40 -8.82 28.33
N THR A 107 5.28 -8.88 29.33
CA THR A 107 6.20 -10.00 29.53
C THR A 107 5.47 -11.31 29.86
N ALA A 108 4.30 -11.24 30.48
CA ALA A 108 3.46 -12.41 30.79
C ALA A 108 2.78 -13.02 29.54
N ASP A 109 2.61 -12.26 28.46
CA ASP A 109 2.02 -12.75 27.22
C ASP A 109 3.07 -13.38 26.29
N THR A 110 3.59 -14.51 26.66
CA THR A 110 4.62 -15.24 25.92
C THR A 110 4.19 -15.78 24.56
N LYS A 111 2.89 -15.71 24.22
CA LYS A 111 2.40 -16.10 22.89
C LYS A 111 2.66 -15.02 21.84
N HIS A 112 2.49 -13.76 22.22
CA HIS A 112 2.52 -12.64 21.30
C HIS A 112 3.76 -11.75 21.47
N VAL A 113 4.38 -11.76 22.66
CA VAL A 113 5.56 -10.98 23.02
C VAL A 113 6.72 -11.93 23.30
N GLU A 114 7.80 -11.80 22.53
CA GLU A 114 9.01 -12.59 22.71
C GLU A 114 9.93 -11.97 23.76
N HIS A 115 10.09 -10.64 23.73
CA HIS A 115 10.95 -9.90 24.64
C HIS A 115 10.49 -8.46 24.81
N VAL A 116 10.60 -7.93 26.03
CA VAL A 116 10.41 -6.51 26.34
C VAL A 116 11.75 -5.91 26.72
N GLN A 117 12.22 -4.94 25.95
CA GLN A 117 13.47 -4.27 26.21
C GLN A 117 13.25 -3.11 27.20
N ASP A 118 13.35 -3.45 28.46
CA ASP A 118 13.09 -2.55 29.58
C ASP A 118 14.32 -1.71 29.92
N PHE A 119 14.45 -0.55 29.29
CA PHE A 119 15.52 0.40 29.59
C PHE A 119 15.14 1.40 30.68
N TRP A 120 13.87 1.74 30.83
CA TRP A 120 13.44 2.75 31.79
C TRP A 120 13.23 2.20 33.19
N GLY A 121 12.96 0.92 33.34
CA GLY A 121 12.88 0.23 34.62
C GLY A 121 14.25 -0.03 35.26
N ASP A 122 15.39 0.09 34.53
CA ASP A 122 16.74 -0.05 35.09
C ASP A 122 17.38 1.33 35.26
N PRO A 123 17.78 1.70 36.49
CA PRO A 123 18.40 3.00 36.79
C PRO A 123 19.64 3.33 35.94
N LEU A 124 20.40 2.33 35.48
CA LEU A 124 21.59 2.52 34.66
C LEU A 124 21.28 2.90 33.21
N THR A 125 20.10 2.53 32.72
CA THR A 125 19.71 2.76 31.35
C THR A 125 18.51 3.72 31.21
N ALA A 126 17.85 4.06 32.31
CA ALA A 126 16.65 4.89 32.35
C ALA A 126 16.86 6.26 31.68
N ALA A 127 17.97 6.94 31.95
CA ALA A 127 18.32 8.20 31.31
C ALA A 127 18.48 8.05 29.79
N GLY A 128 18.83 6.86 29.31
CA GLY A 128 18.91 6.51 27.89
C GLY A 128 17.57 6.34 27.23
N ALA A 129 16.50 5.96 27.93
CA ALA A 129 15.15 5.76 27.43
C ALA A 129 14.24 6.99 27.60
N GLN A 130 14.54 7.85 28.53
CA GLN A 130 13.81 9.07 28.80
C GLN A 130 14.18 10.19 27.82
N SER A 131 13.22 11.05 27.51
CA SER A 131 13.46 12.25 26.70
C SER A 131 14.25 13.31 27.47
N ALA A 132 14.89 14.22 26.75
CA ALA A 132 15.69 15.29 27.35
C ALA A 132 14.87 16.27 28.20
N ASP A 133 13.59 16.42 27.90
CA ASP A 133 12.60 17.23 28.64
C ASP A 133 11.94 16.47 29.81
N GLY A 134 12.26 15.19 29.98
CA GLY A 134 11.72 14.32 31.02
C GLY A 134 10.24 13.97 30.89
N ARG A 135 9.60 14.30 29.77
CA ARG A 135 8.15 14.16 29.55
C ARG A 135 7.76 12.91 28.80
N ALA A 136 8.68 12.24 28.19
CA ALA A 136 8.38 11.02 27.45
C ALA A 136 9.40 9.93 27.72
N THR A 137 8.93 8.70 27.62
CA THR A 137 9.76 7.51 27.62
C THR A 137 9.20 6.51 26.61
N TYR A 138 10.01 5.53 26.23
CA TYR A 138 9.56 4.45 25.36
C TYR A 138 10.08 3.11 25.83
N VAL A 139 9.35 2.08 25.48
CA VAL A 139 9.76 0.69 25.63
C VAL A 139 9.68 -0.01 24.29
N GLN A 140 10.70 -0.79 23.96
CA GLN A 140 10.71 -1.60 22.74
C GLN A 140 10.22 -3.00 23.07
N VAL A 141 9.26 -3.49 22.29
CA VAL A 141 8.65 -4.80 22.42
C VAL A 141 8.93 -5.61 21.18
N TYR A 142 9.60 -6.75 21.33
CA TYR A 142 9.80 -7.72 20.26
C TYR A 142 8.63 -8.68 20.24
N LEU A 143 8.03 -8.84 19.05
CA LEU A 143 6.76 -9.54 18.86
C LEU A 143 6.97 -10.90 18.18
N SER A 144 6.09 -11.83 18.48
CA SER A 144 6.07 -13.12 17.79
C SER A 144 5.65 -12.97 16.33
N GLY A 145 6.33 -13.68 15.43
CA GLY A 145 6.14 -13.60 13.98
C GLY A 145 7.00 -12.55 13.29
N ASN A 146 7.33 -12.74 12.01
CA ASN A 146 8.15 -11.77 11.27
C ASN A 146 7.31 -10.56 10.85
N GLN A 147 7.96 -9.42 10.70
CA GLN A 147 7.31 -8.16 10.30
C GLN A 147 6.53 -8.32 8.99
N GLY A 148 5.26 -7.95 9.02
CA GLY A 148 4.32 -8.09 7.91
C GLY A 148 3.58 -9.42 7.87
N GLU A 149 3.95 -10.41 8.66
CA GLU A 149 3.22 -11.69 8.78
C GLU A 149 1.95 -11.55 9.63
N ALA A 150 1.02 -12.47 9.42
CA ALA A 150 -0.24 -12.49 10.15
C ALA A 150 -0.07 -12.58 11.67
N LEU A 151 0.88 -13.41 12.13
CA LEU A 151 1.17 -13.55 13.56
C LEU A 151 1.70 -12.25 14.17
N ALA A 152 2.56 -11.51 13.45
CA ALA A 152 3.04 -10.21 13.92
C ALA A 152 1.90 -9.19 14.05
N ASN A 153 0.95 -9.19 13.10
CA ASN A 153 -0.22 -8.31 13.17
C ASN A 153 -1.17 -8.71 14.32
N GLU A 154 -1.34 -10.02 14.59
CA GLU A 154 -2.08 -10.53 15.75
C GLU A 154 -1.38 -10.09 17.04
N SER A 155 -0.05 -10.17 17.09
CA SER A 155 0.77 -9.76 18.24
C SER A 155 0.67 -8.25 18.51
N VAL A 156 0.68 -7.41 17.47
CA VAL A 156 0.43 -5.96 17.62
C VAL A 156 -0.93 -5.72 18.27
N LYS A 157 -1.97 -6.42 17.79
CA LYS A 157 -3.31 -6.29 18.36
C LYS A 157 -3.37 -6.75 19.82
N ALA A 158 -2.70 -7.84 20.16
CA ALA A 158 -2.61 -8.32 21.55
C ALA A 158 -1.94 -7.28 22.46
N VAL A 159 -0.86 -6.64 22.00
CA VAL A 159 -0.22 -5.52 22.70
C VAL A 159 -1.18 -4.33 22.87
N GLN A 160 -1.95 -3.99 21.83
CA GLN A 160 -2.97 -2.94 21.88
C GLN A 160 -4.06 -3.28 22.90
N ASP A 161 -4.50 -4.53 22.95
CA ASP A 161 -5.53 -5.01 23.90
C ASP A 161 -5.01 -4.97 25.35
N VAL A 162 -3.74 -5.37 25.58
CA VAL A 162 -3.10 -5.29 26.90
C VAL A 162 -2.98 -3.84 27.37
N VAL A 163 -2.45 -2.96 26.54
CA VAL A 163 -2.27 -1.54 26.87
C VAL A 163 -3.61 -0.83 27.03
N GLY A 164 -4.59 -1.13 26.16
CA GLY A 164 -5.94 -0.58 26.24
C GLY A 164 -6.75 -1.05 27.46
N GLY A 165 -6.37 -2.19 28.05
CA GLY A 165 -6.93 -2.70 29.30
C GLY A 165 -6.36 -2.05 30.56
N LEU A 166 -5.33 -1.23 30.43
CA LEU A 166 -4.72 -0.46 31.50
C LEU A 166 -5.33 0.94 31.57
N SER A 167 -5.42 1.48 32.79
CA SER A 167 -5.89 2.85 32.99
C SER A 167 -4.68 3.76 33.27
N PRO A 168 -4.20 4.54 32.27
CA PRO A 168 -3.09 5.44 32.52
C PRO A 168 -3.45 6.52 33.55
N PRO A 169 -2.48 6.98 34.36
CA PRO A 169 -2.67 8.11 35.25
C PRO A 169 -3.15 9.36 34.49
N PRO A 170 -3.85 10.29 35.16
CA PRO A 170 -4.29 11.53 34.51
C PRO A 170 -3.15 12.32 33.88
N GLY A 171 -3.27 12.68 32.62
CA GLY A 171 -2.24 13.42 31.86
C GLY A 171 -1.15 12.55 31.23
N LEU A 172 -1.20 11.22 31.41
CA LEU A 172 -0.33 10.29 30.70
C LEU A 172 -1.02 9.72 29.46
N HIS A 173 -0.41 9.89 28.30
CA HIS A 173 -0.86 9.34 27.03
C HIS A 173 0.05 8.18 26.61
N VAL A 174 -0.57 7.12 26.14
CA VAL A 174 0.16 5.91 25.73
C VAL A 174 -0.13 5.64 24.27
N TYR A 175 0.93 5.52 23.48
CA TYR A 175 0.84 5.27 22.06
C TYR A 175 1.61 4.00 21.71
N ILE A 176 1.07 3.25 20.75
CA ILE A 176 1.75 2.06 20.22
C ILE A 176 2.16 2.37 18.79
N THR A 177 3.45 2.28 18.51
CA THR A 177 4.04 2.61 17.23
C THR A 177 5.15 1.62 16.87
N GLY A 178 5.98 1.93 15.90
CA GLY A 178 7.04 1.05 15.45
C GLY A 178 6.74 0.31 14.15
N PRO A 179 7.70 -0.43 13.58
CA PRO A 179 7.58 -1.01 12.25
C PRO A 179 6.39 -1.97 12.11
N SER A 180 6.14 -2.81 13.10
CA SER A 180 5.03 -3.78 13.03
C SER A 180 3.67 -3.14 13.26
N ALA A 181 3.58 -2.11 14.11
CA ALA A 181 2.35 -1.35 14.30
C ALA A 181 1.96 -0.58 13.03
N LEU A 182 2.94 0.04 12.33
CA LEU A 182 2.69 0.66 11.03
C LEU A 182 2.23 -0.35 9.98
N SER A 183 2.81 -1.55 9.97
CA SER A 183 2.38 -2.61 9.07
C SER A 183 0.94 -3.05 9.34
N ALA A 184 0.53 -3.16 10.61
CA ALA A 184 -0.85 -3.45 10.98
C ALA A 184 -1.81 -2.32 10.54
N ASP A 185 -1.42 -1.06 10.72
CA ASP A 185 -2.20 0.10 10.27
C ASP A 185 -2.36 0.16 8.74
N GLN A 186 -1.35 -0.30 7.97
CA GLN A 186 -1.48 -0.44 6.52
C GLN A 186 -2.64 -1.34 6.12
N HIS A 187 -2.87 -2.44 6.84
CA HIS A 187 -4.01 -3.33 6.60
C HIS A 187 -5.33 -2.63 6.84
N ILE A 188 -5.46 -1.86 7.92
CA ILE A 188 -6.67 -1.11 8.25
C ILE A 188 -6.97 -0.06 7.17
N ALA A 189 -5.97 0.71 6.78
CA ALA A 189 -6.10 1.72 5.72
C ALA A 189 -6.37 1.07 4.35
N GLY A 190 -5.76 -0.09 4.09
CA GLY A 190 -6.00 -0.89 2.90
C GLY A 190 -7.45 -1.34 2.78
N ASP A 191 -8.02 -1.90 3.82
CA ASP A 191 -9.41 -2.38 3.83
C ASP A 191 -10.43 -1.25 3.65
N ARG A 192 -10.18 -0.09 4.28
CA ARG A 192 -10.98 1.12 4.05
C ARG A 192 -10.91 1.56 2.59
N SER A 193 -9.72 1.47 2.00
CA SER A 193 -9.47 1.84 0.61
C SER A 193 -10.18 0.96 -0.39
N VAL A 194 -10.27 -0.36 -0.15
CA VAL A 194 -10.96 -1.30 -1.07
C VAL A 194 -12.38 -0.85 -1.35
N LYS A 195 -13.15 -0.53 -0.31
CA LYS A 195 -14.55 -0.09 -0.46
C LYS A 195 -14.68 1.20 -1.25
N MET A 196 -13.80 2.19 -0.99
CA MET A 196 -13.80 3.45 -1.74
C MET A 196 -13.43 3.24 -3.21
N ILE A 197 -12.41 2.45 -3.45
CA ILE A 197 -11.95 2.10 -4.81
C ILE A 197 -13.08 1.37 -5.56
N GLU A 198 -13.72 0.39 -4.95
CA GLU A 198 -14.83 -0.36 -5.57
C GLU A 198 -15.98 0.58 -5.97
N ILE A 199 -16.45 1.43 -5.06
CA ILE A 199 -17.55 2.37 -5.34
C ILE A 199 -17.19 3.31 -6.48
N LEU A 200 -15.99 3.91 -6.45
CA LEU A 200 -15.56 4.82 -7.51
C LEU A 200 -15.39 4.08 -8.84
N THR A 201 -14.78 2.90 -8.80
CA THR A 201 -14.58 2.04 -9.97
C THR A 201 -15.91 1.71 -10.64
N PHE A 202 -16.90 1.21 -9.90
CA PHE A 202 -18.22 0.91 -10.46
C PHE A 202 -18.91 2.17 -10.99
N THR A 203 -18.77 3.30 -10.30
CA THR A 203 -19.32 4.58 -10.75
C THR A 203 -18.71 5.00 -12.10
N VAL A 204 -17.38 4.95 -12.20
CA VAL A 204 -16.64 5.26 -13.42
C VAL A 204 -17.05 4.32 -14.56
N ILE A 205 -17.12 3.02 -14.29
CA ILE A 205 -17.53 2.02 -15.29
C ILE A 205 -18.96 2.28 -15.75
N ILE A 206 -19.90 2.54 -14.85
CA ILE A 206 -21.29 2.85 -15.20
C ILE A 206 -21.35 4.07 -16.12
N VAL A 207 -20.67 5.16 -15.75
CA VAL A 207 -20.66 6.39 -16.55
C VAL A 207 -20.05 6.12 -17.93
N MET A 208 -18.90 5.45 -17.97
CA MET A 208 -18.20 5.15 -19.23
C MET A 208 -19.02 4.22 -20.15
N LEU A 209 -19.60 3.16 -19.58
CA LEU A 209 -20.46 2.24 -20.34
C LEU A 209 -21.74 2.92 -20.84
N LEU A 210 -22.30 3.84 -20.05
CA LEU A 210 -23.46 4.63 -20.49
C LEU A 210 -23.09 5.54 -21.67
N LEU A 211 -21.90 6.14 -21.65
CA LEU A 211 -21.41 6.96 -22.76
C LEU A 211 -21.20 6.13 -24.03
N VAL A 212 -20.69 4.89 -23.87
CA VAL A 212 -20.39 3.98 -24.97
C VAL A 212 -21.67 3.35 -25.55
N TYR A 213 -22.44 2.67 -24.71
CA TYR A 213 -23.58 1.88 -25.15
C TYR A 213 -24.89 2.65 -25.21
N ARG A 214 -25.05 3.71 -24.43
CA ARG A 214 -26.26 4.52 -24.32
C ARG A 214 -27.52 3.65 -24.08
N SER A 215 -27.35 2.56 -23.34
CA SER A 215 -28.38 1.57 -23.04
C SER A 215 -28.22 1.07 -21.63
N LEU A 216 -29.11 1.46 -20.73
CA LEU A 216 -29.11 1.02 -19.32
C LEU A 216 -29.12 -0.51 -19.19
N VAL A 217 -29.90 -1.19 -20.07
CA VAL A 217 -29.99 -2.65 -20.03
C VAL A 217 -28.65 -3.31 -20.36
N THR A 218 -27.95 -2.81 -21.39
CA THR A 218 -26.62 -3.33 -21.74
C THR A 218 -25.60 -3.08 -20.62
N VAL A 219 -25.61 -1.88 -20.02
CA VAL A 219 -24.76 -1.54 -18.88
C VAL A 219 -25.04 -2.48 -17.72
N PHE A 220 -26.28 -2.69 -17.36
CA PHE A 220 -26.69 -3.61 -16.28
C PHE A 220 -26.20 -5.05 -16.55
N ILE A 221 -26.31 -5.55 -17.77
CA ILE A 221 -25.84 -6.89 -18.14
C ILE A 221 -24.31 -6.97 -17.96
N VAL A 222 -23.56 -5.97 -18.45
CA VAL A 222 -22.10 -5.92 -18.27
C VAL A 222 -21.75 -5.93 -16.80
N LEU A 223 -22.39 -5.10 -15.99
CA LEU A 223 -22.13 -5.02 -14.55
C LEU A 223 -22.40 -6.35 -13.84
N VAL A 224 -23.49 -7.02 -14.17
CA VAL A 224 -23.77 -8.35 -13.59
C VAL A 224 -22.68 -9.35 -13.97
N MET A 225 -22.21 -9.35 -15.20
CA MET A 225 -21.11 -10.22 -15.64
C MET A 225 -19.84 -9.88 -14.86
N VAL A 226 -19.47 -8.61 -14.75
CA VAL A 226 -18.29 -8.15 -14.02
C VAL A 226 -18.34 -8.57 -12.54
N VAL A 227 -19.48 -8.36 -11.87
CA VAL A 227 -19.66 -8.75 -10.46
C VAL A 227 -19.52 -10.26 -10.27
N LEU A 228 -20.08 -11.07 -11.15
CA LEU A 228 -19.98 -12.54 -11.07
C LEU A 228 -18.52 -13.01 -11.32
N GLU A 229 -17.85 -12.46 -12.34
CA GLU A 229 -16.46 -12.77 -12.64
C GLU A 229 -15.52 -12.35 -11.50
N LEU A 230 -15.70 -11.16 -10.95
CA LEU A 230 -14.97 -10.67 -9.78
C LEU A 230 -15.20 -11.58 -8.56
N SER A 231 -16.46 -11.93 -8.28
CA SER A 231 -16.81 -12.78 -7.14
C SER A 231 -16.20 -14.18 -7.26
N ALA A 232 -16.12 -14.71 -8.49
CA ALA A 232 -15.44 -15.97 -8.75
C ALA A 232 -13.92 -15.86 -8.51
N ALA A 233 -13.28 -14.82 -9.01
CA ALA A 233 -11.85 -14.61 -8.85
C ALA A 233 -11.49 -14.39 -7.37
N ARG A 234 -12.23 -13.53 -6.67
CA ARG A 234 -12.06 -13.32 -5.21
C ARG A 234 -12.26 -14.61 -4.42
N GLY A 235 -13.32 -15.36 -4.73
CA GLY A 235 -13.64 -16.59 -4.02
C GLY A 235 -12.57 -17.68 -4.22
N ILE A 236 -12.07 -17.86 -5.44
CA ILE A 236 -11.02 -18.87 -5.72
C ILE A 236 -9.70 -18.49 -5.04
N VAL A 237 -9.29 -17.23 -5.15
CA VAL A 237 -8.05 -16.76 -4.51
C VAL A 237 -8.17 -16.80 -2.99
N ALA A 238 -9.32 -16.42 -2.42
CA ALA A 238 -9.60 -16.56 -1.00
C ALA A 238 -9.55 -18.02 -0.54
N PHE A 239 -10.12 -18.93 -1.31
CA PHE A 239 -10.08 -20.38 -1.02
C PHE A 239 -8.65 -20.92 -0.97
N LEU A 240 -7.82 -20.58 -1.96
CA LEU A 240 -6.42 -20.99 -1.99
C LEU A 240 -5.60 -20.39 -0.84
N GLY A 241 -5.85 -19.12 -0.51
CA GLY A 241 -5.23 -18.46 0.63
C GLY A 241 -5.65 -19.07 1.97
N PHE A 242 -6.94 -19.30 2.16
CA PHE A 242 -7.48 -19.90 3.39
C PHE A 242 -6.87 -21.29 3.67
N HIS A 243 -6.69 -22.09 2.63
CA HIS A 243 -6.05 -23.42 2.73
C HIS A 243 -4.51 -23.38 2.74
N ASN A 244 -3.89 -22.22 2.91
CA ASN A 244 -2.44 -22.06 3.01
C ASN A 244 -1.65 -22.52 1.76
N ILE A 245 -2.28 -22.45 0.57
CA ILE A 245 -1.62 -22.81 -0.70
C ILE A 245 -0.85 -21.60 -1.24
N ILE A 246 -1.36 -20.39 -0.99
CA ILE A 246 -0.76 -19.13 -1.44
C ILE A 246 -0.70 -18.11 -0.31
N GLY A 247 0.38 -17.31 -0.26
CA GLY A 247 0.47 -16.11 0.56
C GLY A 247 -0.28 -14.96 -0.10
N LEU A 248 -0.76 -14.03 0.70
CA LEU A 248 -1.49 -12.84 0.24
C LEU A 248 -0.91 -11.59 0.89
N SER A 249 -1.01 -10.48 0.18
CA SER A 249 -0.71 -9.15 0.73
C SER A 249 -1.90 -8.21 0.50
N THR A 250 -2.00 -7.15 1.29
CA THR A 250 -3.04 -6.11 1.12
C THR A 250 -3.01 -5.52 -0.29
N PHE A 251 -1.81 -5.33 -0.84
CA PHE A 251 -1.65 -4.84 -2.22
C PHE A 251 -2.12 -5.85 -3.26
N ALA A 252 -1.85 -7.16 -3.05
CA ALA A 252 -2.35 -8.21 -3.92
C ALA A 252 -3.87 -8.22 -3.99
N THR A 253 -4.54 -8.05 -2.85
CA THR A 253 -5.99 -8.00 -2.76
C THR A 253 -6.57 -6.79 -3.50
N ASN A 254 -6.06 -5.59 -3.24
CA ASN A 254 -6.51 -4.36 -3.90
C ASN A 254 -6.29 -4.40 -5.41
N LEU A 255 -5.11 -4.86 -5.82
CA LEU A 255 -4.73 -4.92 -7.22
C LEU A 255 -5.50 -5.99 -7.98
N LEU A 256 -5.72 -7.17 -7.38
CA LEU A 256 -6.54 -8.23 -7.94
C LEU A 256 -7.97 -7.75 -8.22
N VAL A 257 -8.59 -7.12 -7.24
CA VAL A 257 -9.96 -6.61 -7.36
C VAL A 257 -10.05 -5.61 -8.52
N THR A 258 -9.17 -4.62 -8.53
CA THR A 258 -9.20 -3.57 -9.56
C THR A 258 -8.87 -4.12 -10.96
N LEU A 259 -7.87 -4.99 -11.06
CA LEU A 259 -7.46 -5.62 -12.32
C LEU A 259 -8.54 -6.57 -12.85
N ALA A 260 -9.17 -7.36 -11.96
CA ALA A 260 -10.25 -8.25 -12.33
C ALA A 260 -11.47 -7.46 -12.85
N ILE A 261 -11.89 -6.40 -12.17
CA ILE A 261 -12.98 -5.52 -12.63
C ILE A 261 -12.66 -4.92 -13.99
N ALA A 262 -11.45 -4.41 -14.17
CA ALA A 262 -11.03 -3.79 -15.42
C ALA A 262 -11.03 -4.79 -16.58
N ALA A 263 -10.40 -5.95 -16.40
CA ALA A 263 -10.31 -6.99 -17.43
C ALA A 263 -11.69 -7.61 -17.74
N SER A 264 -12.51 -7.90 -16.74
CA SER A 264 -13.88 -8.39 -16.91
C SER A 264 -14.71 -7.42 -17.74
N THR A 265 -14.59 -6.12 -17.44
CA THR A 265 -15.31 -5.06 -18.19
C THR A 265 -14.85 -5.03 -19.63
N ASP A 266 -13.55 -5.12 -19.90
CA ASP A 266 -12.97 -5.14 -21.25
C ASP A 266 -13.44 -6.35 -22.04
N TYR A 267 -13.39 -7.54 -21.46
CA TYR A 267 -13.84 -8.76 -22.11
C TYR A 267 -15.34 -8.72 -22.44
N ALA A 268 -16.15 -8.19 -21.53
CA ALA A 268 -17.58 -7.97 -21.79
C ALA A 268 -17.80 -6.95 -22.93
N ILE A 269 -17.02 -5.86 -22.96
CA ILE A 269 -17.07 -4.86 -24.05
C ILE A 269 -16.70 -5.50 -25.38
N PHE A 270 -15.66 -6.34 -25.44
CA PHE A 270 -15.25 -7.02 -26.67
C PHE A 270 -16.30 -8.02 -27.16
N LEU A 271 -16.84 -8.84 -26.28
CA LEU A 271 -17.89 -9.81 -26.62
C LEU A 271 -19.14 -9.11 -27.16
N ILE A 272 -19.67 -8.15 -26.41
CA ILE A 272 -20.90 -7.43 -26.79
C ILE A 272 -20.64 -6.55 -28.00
N GLY A 273 -19.49 -5.87 -28.07
CA GLY A 273 -19.12 -5.04 -29.20
C GLY A 273 -19.06 -5.84 -30.51
N ARG A 274 -18.42 -7.02 -30.48
CA ARG A 274 -18.34 -7.89 -31.66
C ARG A 274 -19.71 -8.49 -32.07
N TYR A 275 -20.51 -8.86 -31.05
CA TYR A 275 -21.87 -9.29 -31.31
C TYR A 275 -22.70 -8.19 -32.00
N GLN A 276 -22.66 -6.97 -31.50
CA GLN A 276 -23.35 -5.82 -32.08
C GLN A 276 -22.82 -5.46 -33.48
N GLU A 277 -21.52 -5.59 -33.70
CA GLU A 277 -20.90 -5.40 -35.02
C GLU A 277 -21.47 -6.42 -36.05
N ALA A 278 -21.51 -7.71 -35.70
CA ALA A 278 -22.09 -8.75 -36.54
C ALA A 278 -23.58 -8.53 -36.81
N ARG A 279 -24.35 -8.12 -35.81
CA ARG A 279 -25.77 -7.75 -35.95
C ARG A 279 -25.95 -6.52 -36.87
N SER A 280 -25.08 -5.54 -36.78
CA SER A 280 -25.14 -4.34 -37.64
C SER A 280 -24.84 -4.63 -39.10
N ARG A 281 -24.11 -5.72 -39.38
CA ARG A 281 -23.87 -6.25 -40.74
C ARG A 281 -25.05 -7.05 -41.29
N GLY A 282 -26.13 -7.23 -40.54
CA GLY A 282 -27.32 -7.96 -40.94
C GLY A 282 -27.28 -9.47 -40.69
N MET A 283 -26.28 -9.98 -40.00
CA MET A 283 -26.22 -11.39 -39.62
C MET A 283 -27.37 -11.74 -38.67
N ASP A 284 -27.93 -12.95 -38.80
CA ASP A 284 -28.90 -13.49 -37.85
C ASP A 284 -28.24 -13.67 -36.45
N ARG A 285 -29.05 -13.86 -35.42
CA ARG A 285 -28.55 -13.92 -34.03
C ARG A 285 -27.60 -15.08 -33.77
N GLU A 286 -27.88 -16.22 -34.42
CA GLU A 286 -27.09 -17.41 -34.27
C GLU A 286 -25.72 -17.25 -34.94
N THR A 287 -25.70 -16.80 -36.16
CA THR A 287 -24.44 -16.53 -36.89
C THR A 287 -23.62 -15.44 -36.22
N ALA A 288 -24.26 -14.38 -35.71
CA ALA A 288 -23.61 -13.32 -34.96
C ALA A 288 -22.97 -13.83 -33.66
N TYR A 289 -23.59 -14.79 -32.96
CA TYR A 289 -23.03 -15.46 -31.81
C TYR A 289 -21.74 -16.22 -32.15
N TYR A 290 -21.73 -17.01 -33.20
CA TYR A 290 -20.55 -17.73 -33.63
C TYR A 290 -19.44 -16.80 -34.13
N ASP A 291 -19.77 -15.74 -34.88
CA ASP A 291 -18.82 -14.72 -35.34
C ASP A 291 -18.19 -13.98 -34.14
N MET A 292 -18.99 -13.62 -33.14
CA MET A 292 -18.51 -13.04 -31.88
C MET A 292 -17.52 -13.98 -31.20
N PHE A 293 -17.91 -15.23 -30.95
CA PHE A 293 -17.04 -16.16 -30.20
C PHE A 293 -15.72 -16.45 -30.92
N HIS A 294 -15.75 -16.76 -32.20
CA HIS A 294 -14.54 -17.06 -32.98
C HIS A 294 -13.67 -15.80 -33.16
N GLY A 295 -14.28 -14.62 -33.26
CA GLY A 295 -13.54 -13.36 -33.41
C GLY A 295 -12.92 -12.83 -32.11
N THR A 296 -13.44 -13.22 -30.92
CA THR A 296 -12.97 -12.67 -29.63
C THR A 296 -12.28 -13.69 -28.74
N ALA A 297 -12.64 -14.96 -28.81
CA ALA A 297 -12.14 -15.96 -27.86
C ALA A 297 -10.59 -16.08 -27.84
N HIS A 298 -9.95 -16.11 -28.99
CA HIS A 298 -8.50 -16.20 -29.08
C HIS A 298 -7.79 -14.94 -28.60
N VAL A 299 -8.46 -13.80 -28.70
CA VAL A 299 -7.96 -12.52 -28.23
C VAL A 299 -8.06 -12.43 -26.71
N ILE A 300 -9.23 -12.76 -26.14
CA ILE A 300 -9.45 -12.80 -24.69
C ILE A 300 -8.49 -13.80 -24.04
N LEU A 301 -8.29 -14.97 -24.65
CA LEU A 301 -7.35 -15.97 -24.17
C LEU A 301 -5.91 -15.44 -24.21
N GLY A 302 -5.52 -14.81 -25.33
CA GLY A 302 -4.18 -14.27 -25.49
C GLY A 302 -3.90 -13.13 -24.51
N SER A 303 -4.84 -12.17 -24.40
CA SER A 303 -4.80 -11.08 -23.43
C SER A 303 -4.70 -11.61 -21.99
N GLY A 304 -5.59 -12.49 -21.61
CA GLY A 304 -5.61 -13.03 -20.28
C GLY A 304 -4.35 -13.84 -19.91
N LEU A 305 -3.82 -14.60 -20.87
CA LEU A 305 -2.57 -15.34 -20.68
C LEU A 305 -1.35 -14.40 -20.57
N THR A 306 -1.35 -13.29 -21.30
CA THR A 306 -0.30 -12.26 -21.15
C THR A 306 -0.32 -11.64 -19.77
N ILE A 307 -1.49 -11.25 -19.28
CA ILE A 307 -1.62 -10.66 -17.94
C ILE A 307 -1.29 -11.70 -16.86
N ALA A 308 -1.89 -12.88 -16.92
CA ALA A 308 -1.65 -13.95 -15.95
C ALA A 308 -0.19 -14.41 -15.95
N GLY A 309 0.43 -14.55 -17.12
CA GLY A 309 1.82 -14.95 -17.24
C GLY A 309 2.81 -13.88 -16.79
N ALA A 310 2.56 -12.61 -17.12
CA ALA A 310 3.42 -11.52 -16.67
C ALA A 310 3.32 -11.32 -15.15
N THR A 311 2.12 -11.42 -14.58
CA THR A 311 1.97 -11.37 -13.11
C THR A 311 2.60 -12.59 -12.44
N LEU A 312 2.53 -13.78 -13.05
CA LEU A 312 3.19 -14.97 -12.55
C LEU A 312 4.72 -14.82 -12.51
N CYS A 313 5.33 -14.00 -13.38
CA CYS A 313 6.77 -13.70 -13.34
C CYS A 313 7.21 -13.09 -12.00
N LEU A 314 6.31 -12.42 -11.28
CA LEU A 314 6.58 -11.93 -9.92
C LEU A 314 6.86 -13.04 -8.91
N HIS A 315 6.39 -14.25 -9.15
CA HIS A 315 6.67 -15.39 -8.27
C HIS A 315 8.16 -15.78 -8.25
N PHE A 316 8.92 -15.42 -9.28
CA PHE A 316 10.35 -15.70 -9.39
C PHE A 316 11.26 -14.62 -8.81
N THR A 317 10.68 -13.57 -8.23
CA THR A 317 11.42 -12.53 -7.52
C THR A 317 11.94 -13.04 -6.17
N ARG A 318 12.87 -12.32 -5.54
CA ARG A 318 13.45 -12.67 -4.25
C ARG A 318 12.61 -12.17 -3.08
N LEU A 319 11.99 -10.99 -3.24
CA LEU A 319 11.21 -10.38 -2.20
C LEU A 319 9.87 -11.12 -2.01
N PRO A 320 9.58 -11.68 -0.84
CA PRO A 320 8.34 -12.42 -0.55
C PRO A 320 7.10 -11.60 -0.85
N TYR A 321 7.21 -10.31 -0.65
CA TYR A 321 6.15 -9.35 -0.94
C TYR A 321 5.74 -9.36 -2.41
N PHE A 322 6.68 -9.34 -3.36
CA PHE A 322 6.38 -9.44 -4.78
C PHE A 322 5.96 -10.85 -5.19
N GLN A 323 6.54 -11.88 -4.57
CA GLN A 323 6.10 -13.27 -4.78
C GLN A 323 4.62 -13.46 -4.45
N SER A 324 4.16 -12.83 -3.34
CA SER A 324 2.75 -12.88 -2.91
C SER A 324 1.77 -12.17 -3.84
N LEU A 325 2.25 -11.35 -4.76
CA LEU A 325 1.44 -10.75 -5.82
C LEU A 325 1.27 -11.72 -7.01
N GLY A 326 2.31 -12.49 -7.33
CA GLY A 326 2.41 -13.26 -8.56
C GLY A 326 1.29 -14.28 -8.74
N ILE A 327 1.21 -15.24 -7.85
CA ILE A 327 0.23 -16.33 -7.95
C ILE A 327 -1.21 -15.85 -7.77
N PRO A 328 -1.57 -15.02 -6.76
CA PRO A 328 -2.94 -14.55 -6.61
C PRO A 328 -3.46 -13.81 -7.84
N LEU A 329 -2.66 -12.90 -8.38
CA LEU A 329 -3.03 -12.14 -9.58
C LEU A 329 -3.16 -13.06 -10.80
N ALA A 330 -2.23 -13.99 -10.99
CA ALA A 330 -2.27 -14.92 -12.11
C ALA A 330 -3.50 -15.85 -12.04
N VAL A 331 -3.77 -16.43 -10.87
CA VAL A 331 -4.94 -17.31 -10.66
C VAL A 331 -6.24 -16.52 -10.82
N GLY A 332 -6.32 -15.34 -10.24
CA GLY A 332 -7.48 -14.46 -10.39
C GLY A 332 -7.75 -14.10 -11.84
N MET A 333 -6.72 -13.74 -12.60
CA MET A 333 -6.82 -13.43 -14.02
C MET A 333 -7.20 -14.64 -14.87
N VAL A 334 -6.64 -15.82 -14.61
CA VAL A 334 -7.04 -17.07 -15.28
C VAL A 334 -8.51 -17.37 -15.00
N THR A 335 -8.96 -17.16 -13.76
CA THR A 335 -10.36 -17.33 -13.38
C THR A 335 -11.27 -16.38 -14.17
N VAL A 336 -10.93 -15.10 -14.23
CA VAL A 336 -11.65 -14.09 -15.03
C VAL A 336 -11.73 -14.50 -16.50
N VAL A 337 -10.63 -14.96 -17.10
CA VAL A 337 -10.59 -15.41 -18.49
C VAL A 337 -11.50 -16.62 -18.73
N ILE A 338 -11.44 -17.60 -17.86
CA ILE A 338 -12.29 -18.79 -17.97
C ILE A 338 -13.77 -18.41 -17.83
N ALA A 339 -14.09 -17.56 -16.87
CA ALA A 339 -15.43 -17.05 -16.67
C ALA A 339 -15.91 -16.22 -17.90
N ALA A 340 -15.10 -15.30 -18.39
CA ALA A 340 -15.40 -14.49 -19.56
C ALA A 340 -15.61 -15.32 -20.84
N LEU A 341 -14.82 -16.38 -21.02
CA LEU A 341 -14.94 -17.28 -22.18
C LEU A 341 -16.08 -18.31 -22.08
N THR A 342 -16.59 -18.56 -20.89
CA THR A 342 -17.66 -19.54 -20.65
C THR A 342 -18.98 -18.87 -20.29
N MET A 343 -19.01 -18.13 -19.20
CA MET A 343 -20.19 -17.45 -18.67
C MET A 343 -20.62 -16.28 -19.57
N GLY A 344 -19.67 -15.49 -20.09
CA GLY A 344 -19.97 -14.36 -20.98
C GLY A 344 -20.76 -14.76 -22.23
N PRO A 345 -20.25 -15.67 -23.08
CA PRO A 345 -20.99 -16.18 -24.23
C PRO A 345 -22.28 -16.91 -23.85
N ALA A 346 -22.31 -17.65 -22.74
CA ALA A 346 -23.52 -18.30 -22.24
C ALA A 346 -24.60 -17.27 -21.89
N ALA A 347 -24.25 -16.21 -21.17
CA ALA A 347 -25.17 -15.12 -20.84
C ALA A 347 -25.72 -14.42 -22.10
N ILE A 348 -24.83 -14.09 -23.05
CA ILE A 348 -25.23 -13.50 -24.33
C ILE A 348 -26.18 -14.45 -25.09
N SER A 349 -25.91 -15.78 -25.12
CA SER A 349 -26.77 -16.77 -25.77
C SER A 349 -28.17 -16.83 -25.17
N VAL A 350 -28.26 -16.83 -23.81
CA VAL A 350 -29.55 -16.84 -23.10
C VAL A 350 -30.33 -15.55 -23.32
N LEU A 351 -29.67 -14.39 -23.12
CA LEU A 351 -30.30 -13.08 -23.21
C LEU A 351 -30.83 -12.78 -24.63
N THR A 352 -30.06 -13.19 -25.64
CA THR A 352 -30.44 -12.96 -27.04
C THR A 352 -31.52 -13.91 -27.55
N ARG A 353 -31.76 -15.02 -26.85
CA ARG A 353 -32.80 -15.99 -27.21
C ARG A 353 -34.20 -15.46 -26.95
N PHE A 354 -34.39 -14.73 -25.88
CA PHE A 354 -35.74 -14.35 -25.41
C PHE A 354 -36.13 -12.91 -25.76
N ARG A 355 -35.21 -11.98 -25.97
CA ARG A 355 -35.49 -10.55 -26.24
C ARG A 355 -34.46 -9.90 -27.17
N LYS A 356 -34.84 -8.79 -27.85
CA LYS A 356 -33.92 -7.94 -28.63
C LYS A 356 -33.07 -7.01 -27.75
N ILE A 357 -32.45 -7.55 -26.72
CA ILE A 357 -31.85 -6.74 -25.63
C ILE A 357 -30.49 -6.15 -26.03
N LEU A 358 -29.68 -6.89 -26.80
CA LEU A 358 -28.31 -6.50 -27.18
C LEU A 358 -28.23 -5.98 -28.63
N GLU A 359 -29.38 -5.66 -29.28
CA GLU A 359 -29.35 -5.16 -30.63
C GLU A 359 -28.82 -3.72 -30.71
N PRO A 360 -28.02 -3.38 -31.75
CA PRO A 360 -27.44 -2.06 -31.89
C PRO A 360 -28.51 -1.01 -32.10
N LYS A 361 -28.58 0.00 -31.21
CA LYS A 361 -29.53 1.13 -31.33
C LYS A 361 -29.10 2.18 -32.35
N ARG A 362 -27.87 2.11 -32.86
CA ARG A 362 -27.30 3.10 -33.80
C ARG A 362 -26.20 2.46 -34.64
N ALA A 363 -26.02 2.91 -35.87
CA ALA A 363 -24.89 2.52 -36.71
C ALA A 363 -23.57 2.97 -36.07
N MET A 364 -22.60 2.07 -35.97
CA MET A 364 -21.26 2.40 -35.46
C MET A 364 -20.64 3.57 -36.25
N ARG A 365 -20.01 4.53 -35.54
CA ARG A 365 -19.32 5.66 -36.19
C ARG A 365 -17.96 5.21 -36.77
N ILE A 366 -18.01 4.38 -37.81
CA ILE A 366 -16.83 3.85 -38.52
C ILE A 366 -16.08 4.98 -39.25
N ARG A 367 -16.78 6.04 -39.67
CA ARG A 367 -16.21 7.11 -40.52
C ARG A 367 -15.09 7.89 -39.85
N GLY A 368 -15.14 8.15 -38.53
CA GLY A 368 -14.13 8.89 -37.81
C GLY A 368 -12.80 8.16 -37.76
N TRP A 369 -12.82 6.92 -37.34
CA TRP A 369 -11.60 6.10 -37.22
C TRP A 369 -11.00 5.73 -38.59
N ARG A 370 -11.82 5.59 -39.65
CA ARG A 370 -11.28 5.47 -41.02
C ARG A 370 -10.53 6.72 -41.46
N LYS A 371 -10.98 7.91 -41.12
CA LYS A 371 -10.25 9.16 -41.38
C LYS A 371 -8.91 9.20 -40.64
N VAL A 372 -8.87 8.80 -39.35
CA VAL A 372 -7.64 8.68 -38.58
C VAL A 372 -6.69 7.65 -39.24
N GLY A 373 -7.20 6.46 -39.56
CA GLY A 373 -6.39 5.44 -40.24
C GLY A 373 -5.87 5.88 -41.62
N ALA A 374 -6.67 6.60 -42.40
CA ALA A 374 -6.23 7.17 -43.67
C ALA A 374 -5.14 8.25 -43.46
N ALA A 375 -5.26 9.08 -42.45
CA ALA A 375 -4.23 10.07 -42.09
C ALA A 375 -2.92 9.40 -41.68
N VAL A 376 -2.96 8.38 -40.85
CA VAL A 376 -1.78 7.63 -40.38
C VAL A 376 -1.06 6.95 -41.54
N VAL A 377 -1.80 6.31 -42.44
CA VAL A 377 -1.21 5.65 -43.61
C VAL A 377 -0.66 6.67 -44.62
N ARG A 378 -1.27 7.85 -44.72
CA ARG A 378 -0.83 8.91 -45.64
C ARG A 378 0.40 9.64 -45.11
N TRP A 379 0.53 9.81 -43.79
CA TRP A 379 1.55 10.65 -43.17
C TRP A 379 2.27 9.87 -42.04
N PRO A 380 2.80 8.67 -42.31
CA PRO A 380 3.33 7.79 -41.25
C PRO A 380 4.57 8.37 -40.57
N VAL A 381 5.49 9.01 -41.32
CA VAL A 381 6.75 9.59 -40.76
C VAL A 381 6.44 10.76 -39.80
N PRO A 382 5.68 11.80 -40.19
CA PRO A 382 5.36 12.90 -39.28
C PRO A 382 4.61 12.45 -38.04
N ILE A 383 3.67 11.50 -38.18
CA ILE A 383 2.91 10.97 -37.04
C ILE A 383 3.82 10.18 -36.10
N LEU A 384 4.70 9.35 -36.65
CA LEU A 384 5.68 8.62 -35.84
C LEU A 384 6.63 9.60 -35.11
N ALA A 385 7.13 10.61 -35.78
CA ALA A 385 7.98 11.63 -35.18
C ALA A 385 7.27 12.39 -34.05
N ALA A 386 6.00 12.78 -34.25
CA ALA A 386 5.20 13.44 -33.24
C ALA A 386 4.93 12.53 -32.02
N THR A 387 4.65 11.25 -32.22
CA THR A 387 4.42 10.30 -31.12
C THR A 387 5.70 9.99 -30.36
N ILE A 388 6.85 9.90 -31.05
CA ILE A 388 8.17 9.77 -30.40
C ILE A 388 8.50 11.04 -29.62
N ALA A 389 8.29 12.23 -30.18
CA ALA A 389 8.50 13.50 -29.49
C ALA A 389 7.66 13.59 -28.20
N LEU A 390 6.41 13.17 -28.25
CA LEU A 390 5.54 13.11 -27.07
C LEU A 390 6.04 12.10 -26.04
N SER A 391 6.55 10.93 -26.48
CA SER A 391 7.16 9.94 -25.59
C SER A 391 8.44 10.48 -24.92
N LEU A 392 9.22 11.30 -25.64
CA LEU A 392 10.43 11.92 -25.09
C LEU A 392 10.14 12.86 -23.93
N VAL A 393 8.97 13.52 -23.88
CA VAL A 393 8.57 14.38 -22.76
C VAL A 393 8.60 13.60 -21.46
N GLY A 394 8.02 12.39 -21.44
CA GLY A 394 8.09 11.52 -20.26
C GLY A 394 9.50 10.98 -20.01
N LEU A 395 10.21 10.54 -21.07
CA LEU A 395 11.54 9.96 -20.90
C LEU A 395 12.57 10.97 -20.33
N LEU A 396 12.41 12.26 -20.60
CA LEU A 396 13.29 13.31 -20.09
C LEU A 396 13.20 13.49 -18.56
N THR A 397 12.11 13.03 -17.92
CA THR A 397 11.94 13.13 -16.48
C THR A 397 12.52 11.91 -15.73
N LEU A 398 12.82 10.79 -16.42
CA LEU A 398 13.37 9.59 -15.82
C LEU A 398 14.68 9.79 -15.03
N PRO A 399 15.66 10.60 -15.50
CA PRO A 399 16.89 10.84 -14.74
C PRO A 399 16.68 11.52 -13.38
N GLY A 400 15.53 12.19 -13.19
CA GLY A 400 15.14 12.81 -11.92
C GLY A 400 14.38 11.89 -10.96
N TYR A 401 14.29 10.60 -11.27
CA TYR A 401 13.58 9.65 -10.43
C TYR A 401 14.22 9.49 -9.05
N GLN A 402 13.45 9.80 -8.03
CA GLN A 402 13.81 9.58 -6.63
C GLN A 402 12.83 8.58 -6.02
N THR A 403 13.38 7.59 -5.35
CA THR A 403 12.61 6.59 -4.61
C THR A 403 12.68 6.87 -3.13
N ASN A 404 11.55 6.71 -2.47
CA ASN A 404 11.47 6.78 -1.03
C ASN A 404 11.04 5.41 -0.48
N PHE A 405 11.72 4.97 0.57
CA PHE A 405 11.46 3.70 1.26
C PHE A 405 10.70 3.88 2.57
N ASN A 406 10.48 5.13 3.00
CA ASN A 406 9.78 5.43 4.24
C ASN A 406 8.26 5.33 4.06
N ASP A 407 7.69 4.19 4.47
CA ASP A 407 6.24 3.92 4.36
C ASP A 407 5.37 4.96 5.07
N ARG A 408 5.88 5.61 6.11
CA ARG A 408 5.17 6.66 6.86
C ARG A 408 4.69 7.81 6.00
N ASN A 409 5.47 8.19 4.98
CA ASN A 409 5.12 9.30 4.08
C ASN A 409 3.91 8.99 3.19
N TYR A 410 3.51 7.72 3.13
CA TYR A 410 2.44 7.22 2.26
C TYR A 410 1.21 6.72 3.02
N LEU A 411 1.24 6.80 4.34
CA LEU A 411 0.13 6.43 5.22
C LEU A 411 -0.66 7.67 5.67
N PRO A 412 -1.97 7.54 5.91
CA PRO A 412 -2.76 8.58 6.55
C PRO A 412 -2.19 8.98 7.90
N LYS A 413 -2.26 10.26 8.23
CA LYS A 413 -1.72 10.81 9.49
C LYS A 413 -2.60 10.48 10.71
N ASP A 414 -3.83 10.10 10.49
CA ASP A 414 -4.85 9.77 11.51
C ASP A 414 -4.84 8.30 11.95
N LEU A 415 -3.80 7.56 11.58
CA LEU A 415 -3.62 6.18 12.01
C LEU A 415 -2.92 6.13 13.38
N PRO A 416 -3.32 5.20 14.28
CA PRO A 416 -2.78 5.12 15.64
C PRO A 416 -1.26 5.03 15.73
N ALA A 417 -0.63 4.21 14.88
CA ALA A 417 0.83 4.10 14.87
C ALA A 417 1.52 5.37 14.36
N GLN A 418 0.90 6.11 13.43
CA GLN A 418 1.39 7.41 12.96
C GLN A 418 1.31 8.49 14.04
N GLU A 419 0.22 8.51 14.80
CA GLU A 419 0.07 9.40 15.95
C GLU A 419 1.12 9.11 17.00
N GLY A 420 1.40 7.82 17.26
CA GLY A 420 2.47 7.39 18.16
C GLY A 420 3.86 7.81 17.69
N TYR A 421 4.17 7.72 16.40
CA TYR A 421 5.41 8.26 15.86
C TYR A 421 5.49 9.78 16.01
N THR A 422 4.39 10.47 15.76
CA THR A 422 4.35 11.93 15.89
C THR A 422 4.53 12.37 17.35
N ALA A 423 3.95 11.62 18.29
CA ALA A 423 4.17 11.81 19.72
C ALA A 423 5.64 11.59 20.09
N ALA A 424 6.22 10.49 19.62
CA ALA A 424 7.63 10.20 19.85
C ALA A 424 8.57 11.26 19.24
N GLU A 425 8.27 11.77 18.04
CA GLU A 425 9.09 12.81 17.36
C GLU A 425 9.09 14.16 18.06
N ARG A 426 8.09 14.44 18.90
CA ARG A 426 8.11 15.67 19.72
C ARG A 426 9.21 15.65 20.78
N HIS A 427 9.61 14.45 21.23
CA HIS A 427 10.51 14.24 22.35
C HIS A 427 11.83 13.55 21.96
N PHE A 428 11.80 12.77 20.90
CA PHE A 428 12.94 11.99 20.42
C PHE A 428 13.23 12.28 18.94
N SER A 429 14.47 12.17 18.52
CA SER A 429 14.79 12.22 17.09
C SER A 429 14.28 10.97 16.37
N VAL A 430 13.89 11.11 15.10
CA VAL A 430 13.48 9.98 14.23
C VAL A 430 14.51 8.86 14.26
N ALA A 431 15.77 9.22 14.30
CA ALA A 431 16.88 8.29 14.30
C ALA A 431 17.02 7.49 15.61
N ARG A 432 16.62 8.08 16.73
CA ARG A 432 16.63 7.40 18.03
C ARG A 432 15.54 6.32 18.12
N MET A 433 14.44 6.55 17.42
CA MET A 433 13.34 5.59 17.35
C MET A 433 13.60 4.44 16.38
N ASN A 434 14.53 4.62 15.44
CA ASN A 434 14.86 3.64 14.41
C ASN A 434 16.39 3.38 14.39
N PRO A 435 16.97 2.83 15.48
CA PRO A 435 18.39 2.59 15.57
C PRO A 435 18.85 1.42 14.68
N GLU A 436 20.13 1.43 14.35
CA GLU A 436 20.80 0.26 13.82
C GLU A 436 21.41 -0.55 14.97
N LEU A 437 21.29 -1.85 14.89
CA LEU A 437 21.91 -2.78 15.83
C LEU A 437 23.10 -3.45 15.16
N LEU A 438 24.28 -3.22 15.70
CA LEU A 438 25.49 -3.90 15.29
C LEU A 438 25.89 -4.88 16.39
N MET A 439 26.09 -6.14 16.04
CA MET A 439 26.64 -7.16 16.94
C MET A 439 27.96 -7.68 16.38
N ILE A 440 28.94 -7.80 17.25
CA ILE A 440 30.23 -8.43 16.97
C ILE A 440 30.31 -9.69 17.82
N GLU A 441 30.43 -10.83 17.16
CA GLU A 441 30.52 -12.16 17.79
C GLU A 441 31.99 -12.65 17.75
N SER A 442 32.58 -12.85 18.92
CA SER A 442 33.96 -13.28 19.12
C SER A 442 34.03 -14.79 19.42
N ASP A 443 35.22 -15.33 19.34
CA ASP A 443 35.54 -16.71 19.74
C ASP A 443 35.96 -16.84 21.21
N HIS A 444 36.05 -15.72 21.94
CA HIS A 444 36.43 -15.63 23.36
C HIS A 444 35.52 -14.71 24.15
N ASP A 445 35.60 -14.79 25.50
CA ASP A 445 34.83 -13.97 26.42
C ASP A 445 35.36 -12.51 26.43
N LEU A 446 34.45 -11.58 26.10
CA LEU A 446 34.70 -10.15 25.97
C LEU A 446 34.72 -9.39 27.32
N ARG A 447 34.39 -10.05 28.42
CA ARG A 447 34.29 -9.43 29.76
C ARG A 447 35.66 -9.22 30.39
N ASN A 448 36.50 -8.44 29.73
CA ASN A 448 37.82 -8.08 30.21
C ASN A 448 38.20 -6.65 29.77
N SER A 449 39.13 -6.03 30.47
CA SER A 449 39.53 -4.65 30.22
C SER A 449 40.16 -4.43 28.85
N ALA A 450 40.82 -5.44 28.26
CA ALA A 450 41.48 -5.31 26.96
C ALA A 450 40.42 -5.22 25.81
N ASP A 451 39.45 -6.10 25.84
CA ASP A 451 38.38 -6.07 24.84
C ASP A 451 37.47 -4.84 24.97
N PHE A 452 37.28 -4.34 26.20
CA PHE A 452 36.55 -3.07 26.41
C PHE A 452 37.28 -1.87 25.77
N LEU A 453 38.60 -1.84 25.72
CA LEU A 453 39.35 -0.84 24.97
C LEU A 453 39.07 -0.95 23.46
N VAL A 454 38.98 -2.17 22.91
CA VAL A 454 38.65 -2.40 21.51
C VAL A 454 37.20 -1.99 21.22
N ILE A 455 36.25 -2.35 22.11
CA ILE A 455 34.86 -1.94 22.01
C ILE A 455 34.73 -0.41 21.96
N ASN A 456 35.48 0.29 22.85
CA ASN A 456 35.50 1.74 22.81
C ASN A 456 36.10 2.31 21.52
N LYS A 457 37.18 1.71 21.00
CA LYS A 457 37.79 2.07 19.73
C LYS A 457 36.77 1.92 18.56
N ILE A 458 36.01 0.80 18.52
CA ILE A 458 34.97 0.56 17.55
C ILE A 458 33.85 1.62 17.68
N THR A 459 33.42 1.90 18.92
CA THR A 459 32.39 2.92 19.19
C THR A 459 32.82 4.30 18.66
N LYS A 460 34.08 4.72 18.92
CA LYS A 460 34.65 5.97 18.43
C LYS A 460 34.72 5.99 16.88
N ALA A 461 35.15 4.89 16.27
CA ALA A 461 35.27 4.80 14.82
C ALA A 461 33.90 4.92 14.11
N ILE A 462 32.85 4.32 14.66
CA ILE A 462 31.49 4.43 14.13
C ILE A 462 30.95 5.84 14.35
N MET A 463 31.20 6.43 15.55
CA MET A 463 30.75 7.78 15.87
C MET A 463 31.40 8.85 14.99
N ALA A 464 32.61 8.61 14.50
CA ALA A 464 33.30 9.50 13.56
C ALA A 464 32.70 9.54 12.15
N ILE A 465 31.77 8.64 11.82
CA ILE A 465 31.12 8.63 10.51
C ILE A 465 30.19 9.85 10.40
N PRO A 466 30.33 10.69 9.35
CA PRO A 466 29.42 11.82 9.14
C PRO A 466 27.95 11.37 9.05
N GLY A 467 27.11 11.96 9.90
CA GLY A 467 25.69 11.60 9.94
C GLY A 467 25.32 10.48 10.92
N ILE A 468 26.23 10.08 11.79
CA ILE A 468 25.93 9.33 13.00
C ILE A 468 25.86 10.34 14.16
N SER A 469 24.77 10.28 14.94
CA SER A 469 24.56 11.18 16.09
C SER A 469 24.93 10.55 17.41
N ARG A 470 24.76 9.23 17.53
CA ARG A 470 24.90 8.52 18.79
C ARG A 470 25.26 7.05 18.56
N VAL A 471 26.16 6.53 19.39
CA VAL A 471 26.51 5.11 19.42
C VAL A 471 26.51 4.67 20.87
N GLN A 472 25.53 3.84 21.23
CA GLN A 472 25.45 3.24 22.57
C GLN A 472 26.16 1.90 22.56
N SER A 473 26.97 1.67 23.54
CA SER A 473 27.69 0.42 23.80
C SER A 473 27.91 0.28 25.29
N ILE A 474 28.44 -0.84 25.75
CA ILE A 474 28.77 -1.03 27.15
C ILE A 474 29.79 0.04 27.65
N THR A 475 30.64 0.56 26.77
CA THR A 475 31.61 1.60 27.10
C THR A 475 31.03 3.01 27.02
N ARG A 476 29.82 3.14 26.43
CA ARG A 476 29.05 4.38 26.29
C ARG A 476 27.54 4.09 26.35
N PRO A 477 27.00 3.72 27.51
CA PRO A 477 25.60 3.30 27.64
C PRO A 477 24.61 4.38 27.21
N GLU A 478 24.91 5.64 27.47
CA GLU A 478 24.10 6.78 27.06
C GLU A 478 24.43 7.29 25.63
N GLY A 479 25.45 6.71 24.98
CA GLY A 479 25.92 7.12 23.67
C GLY A 479 26.79 8.38 23.66
N THR A 480 27.01 8.97 24.79
CA THR A 480 28.00 10.02 25.06
C THR A 480 29.24 9.40 25.71
N THR A 481 30.38 10.08 25.62
CA THR A 481 31.57 9.67 26.40
C THR A 481 31.16 9.58 27.87
N MET A 482 31.41 8.44 28.50
CA MET A 482 31.33 8.38 29.95
C MET A 482 32.37 9.39 30.46
N GLU A 483 31.86 10.54 30.88
CA GLU A 483 32.68 11.57 31.47
C GLU A 483 33.33 10.91 32.63
N HIS A 484 34.06 10.25 32.99
CA HIS A 484 34.60 9.71 34.23
C HIS A 484 35.20 8.30 34.11
N SER A 485 35.36 7.80 32.87
CA SER A 485 35.98 6.50 32.64
C SER A 485 37.48 6.59 32.25
N THR A 486 38.15 7.71 32.53
CA THR A 486 39.58 7.88 32.26
C THR A 486 40.38 7.67 33.54
N ILE A 487 41.58 7.09 33.40
CA ILE A 487 42.50 6.86 34.54
C ILE A 487 42.71 8.12 35.39
N PRO A 488 42.92 9.32 34.83
CA PRO A 488 43.09 10.52 35.61
C PRO A 488 41.86 10.87 36.45
N PHE A 489 40.66 10.61 35.92
CA PHE A 489 39.41 10.88 36.62
C PHE A 489 39.14 9.88 37.74
N MET A 490 39.43 8.59 37.51
CA MET A 490 39.27 7.54 38.53
C MET A 490 40.16 7.83 39.77
N LEU A 491 41.28 8.48 39.56
CA LEU A 491 42.16 8.93 40.64
C LEU A 491 41.60 10.21 41.32
N GLY A 492 40.79 11.04 40.63
CA GLY A 492 40.15 12.24 41.15
C GLY A 492 38.71 12.04 41.65
N MET A 493 38.16 10.81 41.57
CA MET A 493 36.73 10.51 41.60
C MET A 493 36.01 10.70 42.94
N SER A 494 36.65 11.08 43.99
CA SER A 494 35.94 11.36 45.26
C SER A 494 35.13 12.68 45.28
N GLY A 495 35.28 13.50 44.23
CA GLY A 495 34.63 14.81 44.14
C GLY A 495 33.63 15.01 43.01
N THR A 496 33.63 14.17 41.96
CA THR A 496 32.98 14.50 40.66
C THR A 496 31.56 14.00 40.51
N THR A 497 31.15 12.98 41.25
CA THR A 497 29.77 12.45 41.24
C THR A 497 28.75 13.51 41.66
N GLN A 498 29.17 14.44 42.52
CA GLN A 498 28.35 15.57 42.96
C GLN A 498 28.14 16.62 41.89
N THR A 499 29.08 16.81 40.95
CA THR A 499 28.98 17.85 39.91
C THR A 499 28.01 17.46 38.82
N LEU A 500 27.91 16.18 38.47
CA LEU A 500 26.93 15.64 37.50
C LEU A 500 25.50 15.74 38.05
N ASN A 501 25.31 15.27 39.30
CA ASN A 501 24.02 15.42 39.97
C ASN A 501 23.57 16.89 40.06
N ARG A 502 24.50 17.81 40.19
CA ARG A 502 24.24 19.25 40.24
C ARG A 502 23.72 19.76 38.86
N LYS A 503 24.35 19.35 37.77
CA LYS A 503 23.90 19.75 36.40
C LYS A 503 22.50 19.24 36.10
N TYR A 504 22.25 17.97 36.36
CA TYR A 504 20.92 17.38 36.23
C TYR A 504 19.88 18.05 37.14
N MET A 505 20.26 18.40 38.38
CA MET A 505 19.37 19.14 39.27
C MET A 505 19.07 20.55 38.76
N MET A 506 20.07 21.24 38.18
CA MET A 506 19.85 22.59 37.61
C MET A 506 18.93 22.56 36.40
N ASP A 507 19.16 21.63 35.49
CA ASP A 507 18.32 21.45 34.31
C ASP A 507 16.90 21.08 34.74
N ARG A 508 16.76 20.14 35.69
CA ARG A 508 15.47 19.73 36.25
C ARG A 508 14.74 20.87 37.00
N MET A 509 15.47 21.76 37.65
CA MET A 509 14.89 22.95 38.29
C MET A 509 14.43 23.98 37.28
N ALA A 510 15.20 24.20 36.20
CA ALA A 510 14.77 25.07 35.10
C ALA A 510 13.48 24.53 34.45
N ASP A 511 13.45 23.21 34.23
CA ASP A 511 12.27 22.54 33.68
C ASP A 511 11.07 22.62 34.63
N MET A 512 11.28 22.50 35.96
CA MET A 512 10.19 22.69 36.91
C MET A 512 9.53 24.06 36.81
N GLN A 513 10.32 25.12 36.61
CA GLN A 513 9.75 26.47 36.41
C GLN A 513 8.94 26.60 35.15
N ILE A 514 9.48 26.03 34.05
CA ILE A 514 8.77 25.97 32.76
C ILE A 514 7.47 25.18 32.93
N GLN A 515 7.54 24.06 33.68
CA GLN A 515 6.36 23.21 33.93
C GLN A 515 5.29 23.88 34.77
N VAL A 516 5.67 24.64 35.83
CA VAL A 516 4.70 25.42 36.60
C VAL A 516 3.98 26.45 35.69
N ALA A 517 4.72 27.07 34.77
CA ALA A 517 4.14 28.00 33.79
C ALA A 517 3.26 27.27 32.75
N ALA A 518 3.75 26.12 32.25
CA ALA A 518 2.99 25.29 31.32
C ALA A 518 1.72 24.71 31.95
N MET A 519 1.79 24.35 33.24
CA MET A 519 0.64 23.87 34.00
C MET A 519 -0.45 24.94 34.13
N GLN A 520 -0.07 26.21 34.34
CA GLN A 520 -1.05 27.30 34.31
C GLN A 520 -1.70 27.40 32.94
N LYS A 521 -0.88 27.41 31.89
CA LYS A 521 -1.39 27.46 30.53
C LYS A 521 -2.29 26.26 30.18
N ASN A 522 -1.95 25.07 30.67
CA ASN A 522 -2.78 23.87 30.49
C ASN A 522 -4.11 23.96 31.25
N ILE A 523 -4.08 24.52 32.51
CA ILE A 523 -5.30 24.79 33.27
C ILE A 523 -6.21 25.74 32.47
N ASP A 524 -5.62 26.83 31.91
CA ASP A 524 -6.36 27.82 31.14
C ASP A 524 -6.91 27.19 29.83
N THR A 525 -6.09 26.38 29.16
CA THR A 525 -6.49 25.66 27.93
C THR A 525 -7.61 24.66 28.22
N MET A 526 -7.50 23.90 29.31
CA MET A 526 -8.55 22.95 29.70
C MET A 526 -9.85 23.65 30.08
N GLN A 527 -9.75 24.83 30.74
CA GLN A 527 -10.92 25.65 31.00
C GLN A 527 -11.61 26.12 29.72
N GLN A 528 -10.83 26.55 28.72
CA GLN A 528 -11.36 26.90 27.41
C GLN A 528 -11.99 25.67 26.71
N MET A 529 -11.33 24.50 26.86
CA MET A 529 -11.85 23.25 26.29
C MET A 529 -13.18 22.83 26.94
N ILE A 530 -13.34 23.04 28.26
CA ILE A 530 -14.64 22.83 28.93
C ILE A 530 -15.71 23.72 28.32
N THR A 531 -15.40 25.04 28.15
CA THR A 531 -16.35 25.98 27.55
C THR A 531 -16.74 25.57 26.13
N LEU A 532 -15.77 25.13 25.33
CA LEU A 532 -16.04 24.65 23.96
C LEU A 532 -16.86 23.35 23.98
N MET A 533 -16.56 22.44 24.91
CA MET A 533 -17.33 21.18 25.07
C MET A 533 -18.75 21.43 25.57
N GLU A 534 -18.94 22.43 26.44
CA GLU A 534 -20.28 22.88 26.85
C GLU A 534 -21.08 23.41 25.67
N GLN A 535 -20.44 24.24 24.82
CA GLN A 535 -21.06 24.72 23.59
C GLN A 535 -21.38 23.59 22.63
N MET A 536 -20.43 22.64 22.49
CA MET A 536 -20.60 21.46 21.64
C MET A 536 -21.72 20.55 22.17
N ASN A 537 -21.80 20.34 23.49
CA ASN A 537 -22.89 19.58 24.12
C ASN A 537 -24.25 20.26 23.90
N ALA A 538 -24.31 21.60 24.03
CA ALA A 538 -25.52 22.36 23.75
C ALA A 538 -25.94 22.26 22.28
N THR A 539 -24.96 22.38 21.37
CA THR A 539 -25.19 22.24 19.93
C THR A 539 -25.63 20.81 19.58
N MET A 540 -24.99 19.81 20.19
CA MET A 540 -25.34 18.40 19.99
C MET A 540 -26.77 18.12 20.45
N LYS A 541 -27.16 18.59 21.64
CA LYS A 541 -28.54 18.48 22.11
C LYS A 541 -29.55 19.10 21.15
N SER A 542 -29.20 20.29 20.63
CA SER A 542 -30.05 20.95 19.63
C SER A 542 -30.11 20.17 18.32
N MET A 543 -28.98 19.59 17.90
CA MET A 543 -28.91 18.79 16.68
C MET A 543 -29.70 17.49 16.83
N VAL A 544 -29.55 16.77 17.95
CA VAL A 544 -30.32 15.56 18.23
C VAL A 544 -31.82 15.85 18.23
N ALA A 545 -32.26 16.91 18.94
CA ALA A 545 -33.66 17.30 18.95
C ALA A 545 -34.20 17.63 17.55
N LYS A 546 -33.40 18.35 16.74
CA LYS A 546 -33.79 18.65 15.36
C LYS A 546 -33.82 17.39 14.50
N THR A 547 -32.88 16.47 14.69
CA THR A 547 -32.82 15.21 13.91
C THR A 547 -34.02 14.32 14.25
N HIS A 548 -34.41 14.25 15.55
CA HIS A 548 -35.63 13.53 15.95
C HIS A 548 -36.88 14.15 15.32
N ASN A 549 -37.01 15.51 15.42
CA ASN A 549 -38.15 16.19 14.79
C ASN A 549 -38.17 15.96 13.27
N THR A 550 -36.98 16.03 12.61
CA THR A 550 -36.93 15.77 11.16
C THR A 550 -37.29 14.31 10.84
N ALA A 551 -36.90 13.34 11.69
CA ALA A 551 -37.27 11.94 11.51
C ALA A 551 -38.78 11.73 11.68
N ASP A 552 -39.41 12.45 12.66
CA ASP A 552 -40.83 12.43 12.84
C ASP A 552 -41.57 13.08 11.64
N ASP A 553 -41.08 14.24 11.17
CA ASP A 553 -41.63 14.91 9.98
C ASP A 553 -41.51 14.03 8.71
N ILE A 554 -40.41 13.30 8.57
CA ILE A 554 -40.20 12.35 7.43
C ILE A 554 -41.11 11.12 7.60
N ALA A 555 -41.29 10.63 8.82
CA ALA A 555 -42.24 9.53 9.10
C ALA A 555 -43.66 9.93 8.80
N GLU A 556 -44.07 11.15 9.22
CA GLU A 556 -45.40 11.70 8.90
C GLU A 556 -45.60 11.88 7.37
N LEU A 557 -44.54 12.38 6.69
CA LEU A 557 -44.54 12.48 5.21
C LEU A 557 -44.72 11.10 4.57
N ARG A 558 -43.97 10.08 5.04
CA ARG A 558 -44.10 8.71 4.54
C ARG A 558 -45.52 8.19 4.71
N ASP A 559 -46.13 8.39 5.90
CA ASP A 559 -47.48 7.95 6.15
C ASP A 559 -48.53 8.66 5.27
N HIS A 560 -48.32 9.95 4.98
CA HIS A 560 -49.14 10.68 4.01
C HIS A 560 -48.97 10.14 2.58
N ILE A 561 -47.73 9.78 2.22
CA ILE A 561 -47.43 9.21 0.90
C ILE A 561 -48.00 7.81 0.78
N ALA A 562 -47.91 6.98 1.84
CA ALA A 562 -48.51 5.65 1.88
C ALA A 562 -50.03 5.72 1.68
N ASN A 563 -50.66 6.67 2.35
CA ASN A 563 -52.12 6.93 2.18
C ASN A 563 -52.44 7.37 0.74
N PHE A 564 -51.56 8.18 0.13
CA PHE A 564 -51.72 8.62 -1.26
C PHE A 564 -51.49 7.45 -2.26
N ASP A 565 -50.48 6.61 -2.00
CA ASP A 565 -50.22 5.42 -2.82
C ASP A 565 -51.35 4.39 -2.71
N ASP A 566 -51.86 4.16 -1.47
CA ASP A 566 -53.00 3.28 -1.24
C ASP A 566 -54.25 3.76 -2.00
N PHE A 567 -54.51 5.08 -1.96
CA PHE A 567 -55.65 5.65 -2.66
C PHE A 567 -55.49 5.49 -4.18
N LEU A 568 -54.30 5.63 -4.70
CA LEU A 568 -54.01 5.53 -6.13
C LEU A 568 -53.55 4.13 -6.58
N ARG A 569 -53.53 3.16 -5.69
CA ARG A 569 -53.12 1.77 -5.96
C ARG A 569 -53.77 1.14 -7.22
N PRO A 570 -55.08 1.35 -7.48
CA PRO A 570 -55.68 0.85 -8.72
C PRO A 570 -55.09 1.50 -9.98
N MET A 571 -54.74 2.78 -9.90
CA MET A 571 -54.11 3.52 -11.00
C MET A 571 -52.67 3.06 -11.19
N ARG A 572 -51.92 2.93 -10.10
CA ARG A 572 -50.54 2.42 -10.10
C ARG A 572 -50.45 1.05 -10.78
N ASN A 573 -51.32 0.13 -10.36
CA ASN A 573 -51.38 -1.21 -10.95
C ASN A 573 -51.75 -1.18 -12.45
N TYR A 574 -52.65 -0.30 -12.86
CA TYR A 574 -52.98 -0.15 -14.25
C TYR A 574 -51.76 0.31 -15.07
N PHE A 575 -51.08 1.34 -14.65
CA PHE A 575 -49.92 1.87 -15.37
C PHE A 575 -48.68 0.96 -15.30
N TYR A 576 -48.59 0.13 -14.29
CA TYR A 576 -47.52 -0.86 -14.18
C TYR A 576 -47.64 -1.93 -15.27
N TRP A 577 -48.84 -2.37 -15.54
CA TRP A 577 -49.12 -3.46 -16.54
C TRP A 577 -49.38 -2.93 -17.93
N GLU A 578 -49.37 -1.63 -18.15
CA GLU A 578 -49.59 -1.05 -19.50
C GLU A 578 -48.39 -1.31 -20.43
N PRO A 579 -48.50 -2.17 -21.45
CA PRO A 579 -47.35 -2.56 -22.28
C PRO A 579 -46.72 -1.41 -23.07
N HIS A 580 -47.48 -0.37 -23.35
CA HIS A 580 -47.08 0.78 -24.19
C HIS A 580 -46.80 2.05 -23.39
N CYS A 581 -46.66 1.95 -22.06
CA CYS A 581 -46.49 3.09 -21.15
C CYS A 581 -45.29 3.97 -21.56
N ALA A 582 -44.21 3.39 -22.05
CA ALA A 582 -43.01 4.13 -22.46
C ALA A 582 -43.27 5.07 -23.69
N ASN A 583 -44.31 4.77 -24.49
CA ASN A 583 -44.68 5.56 -25.67
C ASN A 583 -45.73 6.64 -25.38
N ILE A 584 -46.27 6.66 -24.18
CA ILE A 584 -47.27 7.62 -23.71
C ILE A 584 -46.64 8.55 -22.66
N PRO A 585 -46.34 9.81 -23.01
CA PRO A 585 -45.62 10.70 -22.08
C PRO A 585 -46.28 10.87 -20.69
N ALA A 586 -47.60 10.89 -20.66
CA ALA A 586 -48.38 10.97 -19.41
C ALA A 586 -48.28 9.69 -18.57
N CYS A 587 -48.29 8.52 -19.19
CA CYS A 587 -48.16 7.24 -18.52
C CYS A 587 -46.72 7.09 -17.91
N HIS A 588 -45.74 7.45 -18.71
CA HIS A 588 -44.32 7.40 -18.24
C HIS A 588 -44.08 8.39 -17.10
N ALA A 589 -44.59 9.61 -17.17
CA ALA A 589 -44.49 10.59 -16.13
C ALA A 589 -45.14 10.14 -14.81
N ILE A 590 -46.35 9.56 -14.89
CA ILE A 590 -47.06 9.06 -13.72
C ILE A 590 -46.32 7.86 -13.10
N ARG A 591 -45.84 6.93 -13.90
CA ARG A 591 -45.07 5.79 -13.46
C ARG A 591 -43.76 6.24 -12.77
N SER A 592 -43.01 7.17 -13.37
CA SER A 592 -41.81 7.75 -12.79
C SER A 592 -42.08 8.48 -11.47
N THR A 593 -43.28 9.04 -11.31
CA THR A 593 -43.69 9.67 -10.03
C THR A 593 -43.86 8.63 -8.95
N PHE A 594 -44.52 7.50 -9.24
CA PHE A 594 -44.66 6.41 -8.27
C PHE A 594 -43.31 5.76 -7.88
N ASP A 595 -42.44 5.55 -8.88
CA ASP A 595 -41.08 5.01 -8.61
C ASP A 595 -40.24 5.96 -7.74
N SER A 596 -40.50 7.26 -7.85
CA SER A 596 -39.86 8.30 -7.00
C SER A 596 -40.40 8.29 -5.56
N LEU A 597 -41.69 7.95 -5.39
CA LEU A 597 -42.30 7.84 -4.06
C LEU A 597 -41.78 6.62 -3.27
N ASP A 598 -41.48 5.51 -3.94
CA ASP A 598 -40.90 4.31 -3.33
C ASP A 598 -39.49 4.57 -2.75
N GLY A 599 -38.78 5.61 -3.26
CA GLY A 599 -37.50 6.04 -2.73
C GLY A 599 -37.56 6.66 -1.32
N ILE A 600 -38.74 7.10 -0.88
CA ILE A 600 -38.92 7.76 0.43
C ILE A 600 -38.90 6.77 1.59
N ASP A 601 -39.37 5.53 1.34
CA ASP A 601 -39.25 4.47 2.35
C ASP A 601 -37.77 4.18 2.69
N THR A 602 -36.91 4.06 1.67
CA THR A 602 -35.48 3.86 1.89
C THR A 602 -34.80 5.04 2.58
N MET A 603 -35.30 6.25 2.33
CA MET A 603 -34.81 7.45 3.01
C MET A 603 -35.24 7.48 4.49
N THR A 604 -36.45 7.06 4.78
CA THR A 604 -36.97 6.95 6.17
C THR A 604 -36.17 5.94 6.99
N ASP A 605 -35.94 4.75 6.42
CA ASP A 605 -35.16 3.70 7.08
C ASP A 605 -33.71 4.14 7.34
N ALA A 606 -33.08 4.85 6.38
CA ALA A 606 -31.76 5.41 6.53
C ALA A 606 -31.70 6.45 7.65
N PHE A 607 -32.69 7.34 7.73
CA PHE A 607 -32.78 8.35 8.79
C PHE A 607 -33.00 7.69 10.16
N GLN A 608 -33.88 6.70 10.26
CA GLN A 608 -34.14 5.99 11.51
C GLN A 608 -32.89 5.24 12.02
N SER A 609 -32.03 4.76 11.11
CA SER A 609 -30.77 4.09 11.49
C SER A 609 -29.74 5.02 12.14
N ILE A 610 -29.85 6.34 11.88
CA ILE A 610 -28.92 7.35 12.41
C ILE A 610 -29.30 7.75 13.86
N LEU A 611 -30.59 7.69 14.20
CA LEU A 611 -31.09 8.15 15.50
C LEU A 611 -30.39 7.47 16.70
N PRO A 612 -30.22 6.13 16.75
CA PRO A 612 -29.55 5.49 17.87
C PRO A 612 -28.11 5.92 18.07
N ASP A 613 -27.40 6.21 16.96
CA ASP A 613 -26.01 6.67 17.02
C ASP A 613 -25.91 8.13 17.50
N MET A 614 -26.86 8.95 17.11
CA MET A 614 -26.99 10.33 17.59
C MET A 614 -27.34 10.38 19.08
N ASP A 615 -28.23 9.51 19.53
CA ASP A 615 -28.58 9.38 20.95
C ASP A 615 -27.41 8.89 21.80
N LYS A 616 -26.63 7.90 21.31
CA LYS A 616 -25.38 7.48 21.94
C LYS A 616 -24.38 8.64 22.06
N LEU A 617 -24.22 9.41 20.99
CA LEU A 617 -23.31 10.54 20.98
C LEU A 617 -23.73 11.60 22.00
N ASN A 618 -25.03 11.88 22.10
CA ASN A 618 -25.62 12.79 23.10
C ASN A 618 -25.45 12.29 24.54
N ALA A 619 -25.46 10.96 24.74
CA ALA A 619 -25.25 10.33 26.04
C ALA A 619 -23.76 10.34 26.46
N LEU A 620 -22.83 10.27 25.52
CA LEU A 620 -21.39 10.25 25.80
C LEU A 620 -20.82 11.65 26.11
N MET A 621 -21.37 12.69 25.48
CA MET A 621 -20.87 14.06 25.64
C MET A 621 -20.91 14.57 27.09
N PRO A 622 -22.02 14.39 27.87
CA PRO A 622 -22.04 14.77 29.26
C PRO A 622 -21.03 13.99 30.12
N GLN A 623 -20.77 12.72 29.79
CA GLN A 623 -19.81 11.88 30.50
C GLN A 623 -18.38 12.40 30.31
N MET A 624 -18.02 12.79 29.09
CA MET A 624 -16.74 13.44 28.79
C MET A 624 -16.59 14.76 29.55
N LEU A 625 -17.66 15.56 29.58
CA LEU A 625 -17.67 16.85 30.28
C LEU A 625 -17.51 16.67 31.80
N ALA A 626 -18.10 15.61 32.38
CA ALA A 626 -18.02 15.33 33.83
C ALA A 626 -16.61 14.94 34.31
N LEU A 627 -15.77 14.40 33.43
CA LEU A 627 -14.40 14.00 33.77
C LEU A 627 -13.40 15.16 33.83
N MET A 628 -13.71 16.27 33.10
CA MET A 628 -12.78 17.39 32.96
C MET A 628 -12.53 18.22 34.24
N PRO A 629 -13.56 18.53 35.08
CA PRO A 629 -13.34 19.31 36.31
C PRO A 629 -12.40 18.64 37.30
N SER A 630 -12.44 17.29 37.37
CA SER A 630 -11.56 16.51 38.22
C SER A 630 -10.07 16.68 37.85
N ASN A 631 -9.78 16.66 36.54
CA ASN A 631 -8.43 16.87 36.04
C ASN A 631 -7.91 18.28 36.36
N ILE A 632 -8.76 19.31 36.22
CA ILE A 632 -8.36 20.69 36.57
C ILE A 632 -8.12 20.82 38.07
N ALA A 633 -8.94 20.18 38.92
CA ALA A 633 -8.76 20.20 40.37
C ALA A 633 -7.41 19.55 40.74
N THR A 634 -7.07 18.43 40.14
CA THR A 634 -5.79 17.75 40.36
C THR A 634 -4.61 18.65 39.95
N MET A 635 -4.68 19.30 38.78
CA MET A 635 -3.62 20.21 38.33
C MET A 635 -3.48 21.43 39.26
N LYS A 636 -4.58 21.95 39.79
CA LYS A 636 -4.56 23.06 40.74
C LYS A 636 -3.93 22.69 42.09
N THR A 637 -3.98 21.42 42.48
CA THR A 637 -3.35 20.91 43.69
C THR A 637 -1.88 20.58 43.46
N MET A 638 -1.53 20.10 42.25
CA MET A 638 -0.15 19.77 41.90
C MET A 638 0.75 21.00 41.75
N LYS A 639 0.22 22.13 41.26
CA LYS A 639 1.00 23.35 41.04
C LYS A 639 1.76 23.84 42.26
N PRO A 640 1.11 24.07 43.44
CA PRO A 640 1.83 24.48 44.66
C PRO A 640 2.76 23.41 45.17
N MET A 641 2.46 22.12 44.97
CA MET A 641 3.33 21.02 45.37
C MET A 641 4.64 21.04 44.56
N MET A 642 4.57 21.29 43.25
CA MET A 642 5.76 21.48 42.43
C MET A 642 6.57 22.75 42.82
N GLN A 643 5.90 23.83 43.18
CA GLN A 643 6.58 25.02 43.66
C GLN A 643 7.36 24.78 44.96
N THR A 644 6.77 24.02 45.90
CA THR A 644 7.43 23.61 47.13
C THR A 644 8.61 22.68 46.82
N MET A 645 8.43 21.74 45.90
CA MET A 645 9.50 20.82 45.48
C MET A 645 10.67 21.58 44.83
N TYR A 646 10.38 22.59 44.00
CA TYR A 646 11.39 23.45 43.42
C TYR A 646 12.21 24.18 44.51
N GLN A 647 11.55 24.75 45.55
CA GLN A 647 12.24 25.47 46.62
C GLN A 647 13.08 24.54 47.48
N THR A 648 12.61 23.31 47.76
CA THR A 648 13.36 22.30 48.47
C THR A 648 14.60 21.87 47.67
N GLN A 649 14.41 21.63 46.40
CA GLN A 649 15.51 21.26 45.48
C GLN A 649 16.56 22.38 45.38
N LYS A 650 16.14 23.64 45.35
CA LYS A 650 17.01 24.81 45.32
C LYS A 650 17.84 24.90 46.59
N GLY A 651 17.23 24.68 47.78
CA GLY A 651 17.97 24.66 49.03
C GLY A 651 19.00 23.55 49.11
N LEU A 652 18.67 22.36 48.61
CA LEU A 652 19.64 21.25 48.51
C LEU A 652 20.80 21.59 47.55
N GLN A 653 20.51 22.26 46.46
CA GLN A 653 21.49 22.66 45.45
C GLN A 653 22.48 23.69 45.98
N ASP A 654 21.99 24.70 46.70
CA ASP A 654 22.85 25.73 47.30
C ASP A 654 23.82 25.07 48.29
N GLN A 655 23.37 24.05 49.02
CA GLN A 655 24.18 23.27 49.92
C GLN A 655 25.21 22.38 49.20
N MET A 656 24.84 21.76 48.08
CA MET A 656 25.76 20.97 47.26
C MET A 656 26.74 21.86 46.49
N ALA A 657 26.38 23.08 46.13
CA ALA A 657 27.26 24.03 45.48
C ALA A 657 28.40 24.46 46.42
N ALA A 658 28.11 24.71 47.69
CA ALA A 658 29.10 25.04 48.70
C ALA A 658 30.06 23.86 49.00
N MET A 659 29.56 22.61 48.91
CA MET A 659 30.44 21.41 49.02
C MET A 659 31.31 21.18 47.77
N SER A 660 30.78 21.45 46.58
CA SER A 660 31.49 21.23 45.29
C SER A 660 32.64 22.21 45.08
N GLU A 661 32.54 23.43 45.59
CA GLU A 661 33.59 24.45 45.46
C GLU A 661 34.87 24.05 46.20
N ASN A 662 34.76 23.36 47.33
CA ASN A 662 35.87 22.80 48.05
C ASN A 662 36.50 21.54 47.38
N GLN A 663 35.74 20.83 46.59
CA GLN A 663 36.22 19.62 45.91
C GLN A 663 36.80 19.89 44.51
N SER A 664 36.34 20.94 43.79
CA SER A 664 36.88 21.28 42.47
C SER A 664 38.29 21.82 42.53
N ALA A 665 38.66 22.53 43.65
CA ALA A 665 40.05 22.99 43.88
C ALA A 665 41.03 21.82 43.97
N MET A 666 40.56 20.64 44.41
CA MET A 666 41.40 19.45 44.47
C MET A 666 41.42 18.69 43.11
N GLY A 667 40.34 18.79 42.33
CA GLY A 667 40.24 18.19 40.95
C GLY A 667 41.11 18.93 39.94
N ASP A 668 41.16 20.26 39.98
CA ASP A 668 41.97 21.09 39.08
C ASP A 668 43.48 20.82 39.17
N ALA A 669 43.97 20.39 40.34
CA ALA A 669 45.37 20.01 40.54
C ALA A 669 45.73 18.71 39.78
N PHE A 670 44.76 17.83 39.52
CA PHE A 670 44.96 16.58 38.80
C PHE A 670 44.63 16.68 37.29
N ASP A 671 43.87 17.69 36.85
CA ASP A 671 43.48 17.88 35.46
C ASP A 671 44.60 18.50 34.59
N THR A 672 45.68 18.94 35.18
CA THR A 672 46.90 19.42 34.49
C THR A 672 47.67 18.28 33.80
N ALA A 673 47.43 17.03 34.09
CA ALA A 673 47.97 15.86 33.39
C ALA A 673 47.11 15.47 32.16
N ARG A 674 46.90 16.42 31.27
CA ARG A 674 46.28 16.15 29.97
C ARG A 674 47.12 15.16 29.18
N ASN A 675 46.70 13.89 29.09
CA ASN A 675 47.02 13.08 27.93
C ASN A 675 46.21 11.76 27.80
N ASP A 676 45.08 11.59 28.39
CA ASP A 676 44.44 10.30 28.23
C ASP A 676 42.98 10.38 27.86
N ASP A 677 42.76 10.22 26.54
CA ASP A 677 41.55 9.70 25.91
C ASP A 677 41.37 8.19 26.19
N SER A 678 42.15 7.60 27.09
CA SER A 678 42.16 6.17 27.40
C SER A 678 40.99 5.81 28.31
N PHE A 679 39.97 5.22 27.72
CA PHE A 679 38.94 4.49 28.46
C PHE A 679 39.59 3.31 29.19
N TYR A 680 39.40 3.18 30.48
CA TYR A 680 39.85 2.03 31.25
C TYR A 680 38.83 1.71 32.34
N LEU A 681 38.41 0.45 32.40
CA LEU A 681 37.64 -0.11 33.50
C LEU A 681 38.53 -1.12 34.25
N PRO A 682 38.69 -0.96 35.56
CA PRO A 682 39.44 -1.90 36.38
C PRO A 682 38.70 -3.24 36.47
N PRO A 683 39.43 -4.36 36.62
CA PRO A 683 38.83 -5.72 36.64
C PRO A 683 37.72 -5.89 37.68
N GLU A 684 37.84 -5.18 38.81
CA GLU A 684 36.90 -5.26 39.94
C GLU A 684 35.47 -4.79 39.56
N ILE A 685 35.33 -3.96 38.50
CA ILE A 685 34.01 -3.47 38.09
C ILE A 685 33.16 -4.59 37.49
N PHE A 686 33.80 -5.62 36.94
CA PHE A 686 33.08 -6.76 36.35
C PHE A 686 32.41 -7.63 37.43
N ASP A 687 32.79 -7.47 38.71
CA ASP A 687 32.17 -8.16 39.85
C ASP A 687 31.01 -7.38 40.45
N ASN A 688 30.82 -6.11 40.08
CA ASN A 688 29.73 -5.25 40.57
C ASN A 688 28.39 -5.71 39.99
N ASP A 689 27.38 -5.91 40.83
CA ASP A 689 26.09 -6.43 40.43
C ASP A 689 25.24 -5.43 39.60
N GLU A 690 25.43 -4.13 39.83
CA GLU A 690 24.80 -3.09 39.04
C GLU A 690 25.38 -3.04 37.62
N PHE A 691 26.71 -3.11 37.52
CA PHE A 691 27.41 -3.16 36.26
C PHE A 691 27.04 -4.44 35.47
N LYS A 692 26.92 -5.60 36.15
CA LYS A 692 26.46 -6.85 35.56
C LYS A 692 25.03 -6.75 34.97
N ARG A 693 24.14 -6.01 35.64
CA ARG A 693 22.79 -5.75 35.11
C ARG A 693 22.84 -4.91 33.84
N GLY A 694 23.58 -3.80 33.86
CA GLY A 694 23.77 -2.96 32.67
C GLY A 694 24.48 -3.66 31.51
N MET A 695 25.43 -4.58 31.84
CA MET A 695 26.11 -5.39 30.82
C MET A 695 25.16 -6.27 30.03
N LYS A 696 24.08 -6.80 30.60
CA LYS A 696 23.13 -7.69 29.93
C LYS A 696 22.51 -7.05 28.67
N ASN A 697 22.42 -5.73 28.62
CA ASN A 697 21.88 -5.03 27.49
C ASN A 697 22.87 -4.93 26.31
N PHE A 698 24.17 -5.08 26.56
CA PHE A 698 25.22 -4.86 25.57
C PHE A 698 26.11 -6.08 25.33
N ILE A 699 26.25 -6.97 26.31
CA ILE A 699 27.06 -8.19 26.19
C ILE A 699 26.15 -9.41 26.35
N SER A 700 26.36 -10.40 25.47
CA SER A 700 25.59 -11.65 25.51
C SER A 700 25.79 -12.43 26.84
N PRO A 701 24.82 -13.25 27.24
CA PRO A 701 24.90 -14.04 28.47
C PRO A 701 26.16 -14.92 28.56
N ASP A 702 26.60 -15.45 27.40
CA ASP A 702 27.84 -16.26 27.29
C ASP A 702 29.11 -15.41 27.24
N GLY A 703 29.01 -14.09 27.12
CA GLY A 703 30.14 -13.17 27.04
C GLY A 703 30.82 -13.06 25.68
N HIS A 704 30.39 -13.82 24.67
CA HIS A 704 31.05 -13.91 23.37
C HIS A 704 30.58 -12.91 22.32
N ALA A 705 29.59 -12.08 22.64
CA ALA A 705 29.13 -11.06 21.72
C ALA A 705 28.89 -9.72 22.40
N VAL A 706 29.15 -8.64 21.65
CA VAL A 706 28.84 -7.27 22.06
C VAL A 706 27.92 -6.61 21.06
N ARG A 707 26.92 -5.88 21.57
CA ARG A 707 25.92 -5.14 20.81
C ARG A 707 26.15 -3.64 20.90
N PHE A 708 26.02 -2.97 19.79
CA PHE A 708 26.03 -1.52 19.68
C PHE A 708 24.67 -1.07 19.13
N ILE A 709 24.14 0.02 19.71
CA ILE A 709 22.91 0.67 19.26
C ILE A 709 23.33 2.00 18.62
N ILE A 710 23.11 2.15 17.32
CA ILE A 710 23.63 3.25 16.52
C ILE A 710 22.44 4.10 16.03
N SER A 711 22.44 5.40 16.35
CA SER A 711 21.44 6.35 15.88
C SER A 711 22.06 7.32 14.86
N HIS A 712 21.38 7.51 13.73
CA HIS A 712 21.77 8.47 12.70
C HIS A 712 21.50 9.93 13.16
N ALA A 713 22.10 10.91 12.51
CA ALA A 713 21.80 12.33 12.77
C ALA A 713 20.53 12.82 12.04
N GLY A 714 20.03 12.05 11.07
CA GLY A 714 18.85 12.33 10.27
C GLY A 714 18.01 11.07 10.06
N ASP A 715 17.09 11.10 9.10
CA ASP A 715 16.25 9.94 8.80
C ASP A 715 17.10 8.74 8.30
N PRO A 716 17.12 7.60 9.02
CA PRO A 716 17.85 6.40 8.59
C PRO A 716 17.27 5.79 7.30
N MET A 717 16.03 6.07 6.97
CA MET A 717 15.35 5.58 5.76
C MET A 717 15.69 6.41 4.51
N SER A 718 16.40 7.53 4.69
CA SER A 718 16.87 8.35 3.57
C SER A 718 17.95 7.63 2.77
N VAL A 719 18.18 8.08 1.53
CA VAL A 719 19.23 7.54 0.65
C VAL A 719 20.60 7.59 1.36
N ASP A 720 20.89 8.69 2.05
CA ASP A 720 22.13 8.86 2.82
C ASP A 720 22.18 7.93 4.03
N GLY A 721 21.04 7.73 4.72
CA GLY A 721 20.93 6.79 5.84
C GLY A 721 21.25 5.37 5.42
N ILE A 722 20.65 4.92 4.35
CA ILE A 722 20.86 3.58 3.77
C ILE A 722 22.32 3.40 3.31
N ALA A 723 22.93 4.42 2.71
CA ALA A 723 24.33 4.37 2.28
C ALA A 723 25.32 4.24 3.45
N ARG A 724 24.97 4.77 4.64
CA ARG A 724 25.83 4.67 5.84
C ARG A 724 25.95 3.26 6.38
N VAL A 725 25.02 2.37 6.10
CA VAL A 725 25.06 0.95 6.55
C VAL A 725 26.39 0.28 6.20
N GLU A 726 26.88 0.49 4.99
CA GLU A 726 28.16 -0.08 4.57
C GLU A 726 29.35 0.63 5.23
N GLN A 727 29.26 1.94 5.42
CA GLN A 727 30.26 2.71 6.13
C GLN A 727 30.40 2.26 7.60
N ILE A 728 29.27 1.97 8.28
CA ILE A 728 29.24 1.43 9.65
C ILE A 728 29.95 0.07 9.69
N ARG A 729 29.60 -0.83 8.77
CA ARG A 729 30.23 -2.17 8.69
C ARG A 729 31.74 -2.06 8.45
N GLN A 730 32.13 -1.17 7.56
CA GLN A 730 33.55 -0.98 7.22
C GLN A 730 34.34 -0.33 8.36
N ALA A 731 33.77 0.68 9.02
CA ALA A 731 34.41 1.32 10.18
C ALA A 731 34.61 0.33 11.32
N ALA A 732 33.62 -0.52 11.61
CA ALA A 732 33.74 -1.57 12.60
C ALA A 732 34.87 -2.56 12.23
N LYS A 733 34.90 -3.01 10.97
CA LYS A 733 35.94 -3.93 10.46
C LYS A 733 37.34 -3.33 10.51
N GLU A 734 37.49 -2.05 10.14
CA GLU A 734 38.78 -1.35 10.20
C GLU A 734 39.25 -1.15 11.65
N ALA A 735 38.32 -0.82 12.56
CA ALA A 735 38.64 -0.62 13.97
C ALA A 735 39.14 -1.91 14.67
N MET A 736 38.67 -3.09 14.20
CA MET A 736 39.07 -4.41 14.73
C MET A 736 40.43 -4.88 14.23
N LYS A 737 40.99 -4.31 13.15
CA LYS A 737 42.27 -4.73 12.61
C LYS A 737 43.38 -4.57 13.61
N GLY A 738 44.25 -5.60 13.76
CA GLY A 738 45.35 -5.62 14.72
C GLY A 738 44.90 -5.71 16.16
N THR A 739 43.67 -6.11 16.43
CA THR A 739 43.14 -6.30 17.80
C THR A 739 42.69 -7.75 18.01
N PRO A 740 42.47 -8.18 19.28
CA PRO A 740 41.96 -9.51 19.56
C PRO A 740 40.62 -9.84 18.85
N LEU A 741 39.86 -8.84 18.44
CA LEU A 741 38.61 -8.99 17.73
C LEU A 741 38.78 -9.09 16.19
N GLU A 742 40.01 -9.13 15.68
CA GLU A 742 40.24 -9.31 14.26
C GLU A 742 39.73 -10.68 13.80
N GLY A 743 38.89 -10.71 12.79
CA GLY A 743 38.26 -11.95 12.30
C GLY A 743 36.91 -12.29 12.95
N SER A 744 36.47 -11.55 13.98
CA SER A 744 35.14 -11.69 14.57
C SER A 744 34.02 -11.44 13.55
N LYS A 745 32.87 -12.08 13.74
CA LYS A 745 31.73 -11.97 12.83
C LYS A 745 30.93 -10.71 13.14
N ILE A 746 30.62 -9.94 12.08
CA ILE A 746 29.85 -8.71 12.17
C ILE A 746 28.43 -8.98 11.67
N TYR A 747 27.43 -8.68 12.51
CA TYR A 747 26.03 -8.72 12.20
C TYR A 747 25.46 -7.32 12.35
N LEU A 748 24.86 -6.79 11.28
CA LEU A 748 24.28 -5.45 11.27
C LEU A 748 22.83 -5.54 10.82
N THR A 749 21.92 -5.02 11.63
CA THR A 749 20.49 -4.97 11.38
C THR A 749 19.93 -3.64 11.90
N GLY A 750 18.70 -3.37 11.57
CA GLY A 750 17.99 -2.14 11.92
C GLY A 750 17.27 -1.60 10.71
N THR A 751 16.76 -0.40 10.83
CA THR A 751 15.89 0.17 9.81
C THR A 751 16.64 0.42 8.51
N ALA A 752 17.76 1.11 8.52
CA ALA A 752 18.54 1.40 7.31
C ALA A 752 19.12 0.12 6.69
N ALA A 753 19.59 -0.84 7.51
CA ALA A 753 20.09 -2.13 7.02
C ALA A 753 19.00 -2.94 6.32
N THR A 754 17.78 -2.96 6.85
CA THR A 754 16.63 -3.65 6.24
C THR A 754 16.26 -2.98 4.91
N PHE A 755 16.21 -1.65 4.86
CA PHE A 755 15.91 -0.95 3.60
C PHE A 755 17.04 -1.07 2.56
N LYS A 756 18.29 -1.21 2.98
CA LYS A 756 19.38 -1.55 2.05
C LYS A 756 19.16 -2.90 1.40
N ASP A 757 18.83 -3.93 2.18
CA ASP A 757 18.54 -5.27 1.64
C ASP A 757 17.33 -5.26 0.71
N LEU A 758 16.27 -4.50 1.06
CA LEU A 758 15.10 -4.31 0.22
C LEU A 758 15.45 -3.56 -1.09
N GLN A 759 16.29 -2.55 -1.02
CA GLN A 759 16.74 -1.80 -2.20
C GLN A 759 17.54 -2.68 -3.17
N GLU A 760 18.48 -3.48 -2.65
CA GLU A 760 19.28 -4.42 -3.45
C GLU A 760 18.38 -5.52 -4.03
N GLY A 761 17.49 -6.10 -3.23
CA GLY A 761 16.51 -7.10 -3.67
C GLY A 761 15.58 -6.54 -4.74
N ASN A 762 15.02 -5.36 -4.54
CA ASN A 762 14.11 -4.71 -5.49
C ASN A 762 14.75 -4.45 -6.86
N ALA A 763 16.00 -4.01 -6.90
CA ALA A 763 16.71 -3.78 -8.16
C ALA A 763 16.88 -5.06 -8.98
N TRP A 764 17.26 -6.16 -8.32
CA TRP A 764 17.37 -7.49 -8.95
C TRP A 764 16.02 -8.03 -9.39
N ASP A 765 15.01 -7.93 -8.53
CA ASP A 765 13.66 -8.43 -8.78
C ASP A 765 13.01 -7.71 -9.95
N LEU A 766 13.15 -6.38 -10.01
CA LEU A 766 12.64 -5.59 -11.11
C LEU A 766 13.27 -6.02 -12.45
N MET A 767 14.59 -6.23 -12.47
CA MET A 767 15.30 -6.66 -13.67
C MET A 767 14.84 -8.04 -14.13
N ILE A 768 14.78 -9.02 -13.21
CA ILE A 768 14.37 -10.39 -13.51
C ILE A 768 12.91 -10.42 -13.98
N ALA A 769 12.02 -9.77 -13.24
CA ALA A 769 10.60 -9.77 -13.56
C ALA A 769 10.32 -9.05 -14.89
N ALA A 770 10.98 -7.92 -15.18
CA ALA A 770 10.84 -7.20 -16.43
C ALA A 770 11.33 -8.01 -17.62
N ILE A 771 12.51 -8.63 -17.52
CA ILE A 771 13.07 -9.47 -18.60
C ILE A 771 12.18 -10.70 -18.82
N ALA A 772 11.76 -11.39 -17.74
CA ALA A 772 10.89 -12.57 -17.84
C ALA A 772 9.54 -12.22 -18.46
N ALA A 773 8.92 -11.12 -18.02
CA ALA A 773 7.65 -10.66 -18.57
C ALA A 773 7.78 -10.25 -20.05
N LEU A 774 8.82 -9.49 -20.43
CA LEU A 774 9.07 -9.11 -21.81
C LEU A 774 9.31 -10.33 -22.70
N ALA A 775 10.11 -11.28 -22.26
CA ALA A 775 10.37 -12.52 -22.99
C ALA A 775 9.06 -13.33 -23.18
N LEU A 776 8.28 -13.49 -22.14
CA LEU A 776 7.00 -14.19 -22.19
C LEU A 776 6.01 -13.50 -23.13
N ILE A 777 5.86 -12.18 -23.01
CA ILE A 777 4.99 -11.39 -23.88
C ILE A 777 5.46 -11.50 -25.32
N PHE A 778 6.77 -11.42 -25.58
CA PHE A 778 7.33 -11.60 -26.91
C PHE A 778 6.99 -12.96 -27.51
N ILE A 779 7.12 -14.04 -26.72
CA ILE A 779 6.77 -15.41 -27.14
C ILE A 779 5.27 -15.53 -27.44
N ILE A 780 4.40 -15.01 -26.57
CA ILE A 780 2.94 -15.02 -26.79
C ILE A 780 2.60 -14.22 -28.05
N MET A 781 3.16 -13.03 -28.22
CA MET A 781 2.96 -12.20 -29.41
C MET A 781 3.46 -12.89 -30.68
N LEU A 782 4.58 -13.60 -30.61
CA LEU A 782 5.13 -14.36 -31.73
C LEU A 782 4.18 -15.52 -32.15
N ILE A 783 3.64 -16.26 -31.17
CA ILE A 783 2.69 -17.37 -31.42
C ILE A 783 1.42 -16.84 -32.09
N ILE A 784 0.87 -15.72 -31.60
CA ILE A 784 -0.40 -15.17 -32.10
C ILE A 784 -0.21 -14.49 -33.45
N THR A 785 0.78 -13.62 -33.60
CA THR A 785 1.03 -12.90 -34.84
C THR A 785 1.70 -13.77 -35.89
N ARG A 786 2.47 -14.75 -35.49
CA ARG A 786 3.37 -15.56 -36.34
C ARG A 786 4.33 -14.71 -37.15
N ALA A 787 4.71 -13.54 -36.62
CA ALA A 787 5.61 -12.57 -37.28
C ALA A 787 6.57 -12.02 -36.24
N VAL A 788 7.87 -12.22 -36.44
CA VAL A 788 8.92 -11.80 -35.51
C VAL A 788 8.99 -10.29 -35.42
N VAL A 789 8.93 -9.60 -36.57
CA VAL A 789 9.02 -8.14 -36.60
C VAL A 789 7.80 -7.49 -35.95
N ALA A 790 6.59 -8.01 -36.19
CA ALA A 790 5.38 -7.50 -35.55
C ALA A 790 5.44 -7.67 -34.01
N ALA A 791 5.88 -8.85 -33.56
CA ALA A 791 6.07 -9.11 -32.14
C ALA A 791 7.11 -8.13 -31.50
N ALA A 792 8.25 -7.95 -32.17
CA ALA A 792 9.29 -7.02 -31.74
C ALA A 792 8.82 -5.56 -31.69
N VAL A 793 8.05 -5.12 -32.69
CA VAL A 793 7.45 -3.78 -32.71
C VAL A 793 6.46 -3.60 -31.57
N ILE A 794 5.57 -4.57 -31.33
CA ILE A 794 4.59 -4.50 -30.23
C ILE A 794 5.35 -4.37 -28.91
N VAL A 795 6.31 -5.25 -28.63
CA VAL A 795 7.06 -5.23 -27.38
C VAL A 795 7.86 -3.93 -27.25
N GLY A 796 8.53 -3.49 -28.33
CA GLY A 796 9.31 -2.25 -28.33
C GLY A 796 8.45 -1.00 -28.09
N THR A 797 7.25 -0.94 -28.66
CA THR A 797 6.32 0.17 -28.40
C THR A 797 5.77 0.14 -26.99
N VAL A 798 5.55 -1.03 -26.38
CA VAL A 798 5.11 -1.17 -24.99
C VAL A 798 6.21 -0.72 -24.03
N VAL A 799 7.47 -1.08 -24.28
CA VAL A 799 8.62 -0.61 -23.47
C VAL A 799 8.77 0.90 -23.55
N LEU A 800 8.63 1.48 -24.74
CA LEU A 800 8.67 2.93 -24.93
C LEU A 800 7.51 3.63 -24.20
N SER A 801 6.32 3.06 -24.29
CA SER A 801 5.12 3.54 -23.60
C SER A 801 5.31 3.49 -22.09
N LEU A 802 5.85 2.39 -21.57
CA LEU A 802 6.16 2.23 -20.15
C LEU A 802 7.12 3.33 -19.67
N GLY A 803 8.24 3.55 -20.36
CA GLY A 803 9.19 4.59 -19.97
C GLY A 803 8.58 5.99 -20.02
N ALA A 804 7.85 6.32 -21.09
CA ALA A 804 7.17 7.60 -21.20
C ALA A 804 6.11 7.83 -20.11
N SER A 805 5.33 6.81 -19.80
CA SER A 805 4.25 6.87 -18.80
C SER A 805 4.79 6.97 -17.39
N PHE A 806 5.83 6.21 -17.08
CA PHE A 806 6.50 6.28 -15.80
C PHE A 806 7.13 7.66 -15.57
N GLY A 807 7.77 8.22 -16.61
CA GLY A 807 8.27 9.59 -16.54
C GLY A 807 7.19 10.64 -16.36
N LEU A 808 6.03 10.49 -16.99
CA LEU A 808 4.86 11.35 -16.72
C LEU A 808 4.36 11.22 -15.28
N SER A 809 4.43 10.03 -14.70
CA SER A 809 4.11 9.82 -13.29
C SER A 809 5.10 10.51 -12.35
N ILE A 810 6.40 10.47 -12.66
CA ILE A 810 7.43 11.24 -11.95
C ILE A 810 7.11 12.74 -12.01
N LEU A 811 6.80 13.26 -13.19
CA LEU A 811 6.41 14.66 -13.38
C LEU A 811 5.21 15.02 -12.50
N PHE A 812 4.20 14.17 -12.47
CA PHE A 812 2.98 14.41 -11.68
C PHE A 812 3.26 14.35 -10.18
N TRP A 813 3.81 13.23 -9.69
CA TRP A 813 3.94 13.00 -8.26
C TRP A 813 5.08 13.78 -7.62
N GLN A 814 6.30 13.78 -8.23
CA GLN A 814 7.45 14.44 -7.63
C GLN A 814 7.49 15.93 -7.88
N HIS A 815 7.08 16.41 -9.08
CA HIS A 815 7.22 17.81 -9.44
C HIS A 815 5.93 18.63 -9.26
N ILE A 816 4.73 18.03 -9.40
CA ILE A 816 3.46 18.75 -9.24
C ILE A 816 2.90 18.54 -7.84
N VAL A 817 2.83 17.29 -7.36
CA VAL A 817 2.29 16.96 -6.04
C VAL A 817 3.34 17.14 -4.94
N GLY A 818 4.62 16.98 -5.26
CA GLY A 818 5.73 17.15 -4.31
C GLY A 818 5.95 15.93 -3.40
N ILE A 819 5.52 14.74 -3.81
CA ILE A 819 5.69 13.48 -3.08
C ILE A 819 6.53 12.53 -3.93
N ASP A 820 7.63 12.02 -3.38
CA ASP A 820 8.47 11.03 -4.06
C ASP A 820 7.69 9.76 -4.36
N LEU A 821 8.12 9.02 -5.37
CA LEU A 821 7.52 7.74 -5.70
C LEU A 821 8.01 6.66 -4.72
N HIS A 822 7.07 5.91 -4.17
CA HIS A 822 7.39 4.76 -3.34
C HIS A 822 8.09 3.66 -4.18
N PHE A 823 9.06 2.95 -3.59
CA PHE A 823 9.88 1.96 -4.32
C PHE A 823 9.06 0.86 -5.01
N MET A 824 7.91 0.48 -4.44
CA MET A 824 7.01 -0.53 -5.01
C MET A 824 6.33 -0.08 -6.30
N VAL A 825 6.16 1.23 -6.51
CA VAL A 825 5.39 1.76 -7.65
C VAL A 825 6.03 1.34 -8.97
N MET A 826 7.34 1.43 -9.07
CA MET A 826 8.06 1.05 -10.29
C MET A 826 7.85 -0.42 -10.62
N ALA A 827 8.06 -1.32 -9.66
CA ALA A 827 7.96 -2.75 -9.88
C ALA A 827 6.54 -3.20 -10.29
N MET A 828 5.52 -2.72 -9.57
CA MET A 828 4.12 -3.03 -9.87
C MET A 828 3.68 -2.47 -11.21
N THR A 829 4.06 -1.21 -11.48
CA THR A 829 3.69 -0.52 -12.71
C THR A 829 4.33 -1.16 -13.93
N VAL A 830 5.62 -1.50 -13.87
CA VAL A 830 6.34 -2.13 -14.97
C VAL A 830 5.63 -3.40 -15.40
N ILE A 831 5.32 -4.29 -14.48
CA ILE A 831 4.75 -5.60 -14.81
C ILE A 831 3.32 -5.48 -15.36
N ILE A 832 2.51 -4.63 -14.74
CA ILE A 832 1.11 -4.49 -15.16
C ILE A 832 1.01 -3.74 -16.48
N LEU A 833 1.78 -2.66 -16.69
CA LEU A 833 1.77 -1.94 -17.95
C LEU A 833 2.36 -2.77 -19.09
N LEU A 834 3.39 -3.58 -18.84
CA LEU A 834 3.91 -4.51 -19.84
C LEU A 834 2.83 -5.53 -20.25
N ALA A 835 2.12 -6.08 -19.27
CA ALA A 835 1.08 -7.08 -19.50
C ALA A 835 -0.12 -6.53 -20.27
N VAL A 836 -0.68 -5.43 -19.79
CA VAL A 836 -1.93 -4.85 -20.31
C VAL A 836 -1.67 -4.00 -21.56
N GLY A 837 -0.54 -3.29 -21.64
CA GLY A 837 -0.18 -2.47 -22.80
C GLY A 837 0.02 -3.30 -24.08
N ALA A 838 0.47 -4.55 -23.94
CA ALA A 838 0.60 -5.48 -25.05
C ALA A 838 -0.75 -5.89 -25.65
N ASP A 839 -1.82 -5.99 -24.85
CA ASP A 839 -3.11 -6.54 -25.23
C ASP A 839 -3.84 -5.73 -26.30
N TYR A 840 -3.88 -4.42 -26.11
CA TYR A 840 -4.55 -3.54 -27.07
C TYR A 840 -3.81 -3.46 -28.41
N ASN A 841 -2.48 -3.52 -28.38
CA ASN A 841 -1.66 -3.59 -29.58
C ASN A 841 -1.85 -4.93 -30.30
N LEU A 842 -1.98 -6.02 -29.55
CA LEU A 842 -2.30 -7.36 -30.10
C LEU A 842 -3.63 -7.35 -30.85
N LEU A 843 -4.68 -6.80 -30.25
CA LEU A 843 -6.00 -6.69 -30.87
C LEU A 843 -5.94 -5.96 -32.22
N LEU A 844 -5.24 -4.86 -32.26
CA LEU A 844 -5.08 -4.06 -33.47
C LEU A 844 -4.32 -4.83 -34.55
N VAL A 845 -3.18 -5.47 -34.20
CA VAL A 845 -2.34 -6.22 -35.14
C VAL A 845 -3.05 -7.52 -35.59
N ALA A 846 -3.77 -8.20 -34.70
CA ALA A 846 -4.61 -9.34 -35.08
C ALA A 846 -5.66 -8.92 -36.12
N ARG A 847 -6.26 -7.74 -35.95
CA ARG A 847 -7.20 -7.19 -36.95
C ARG A 847 -6.53 -6.76 -38.23
N PHE A 848 -5.29 -6.22 -38.18
CA PHE A 848 -4.51 -5.98 -39.42
C PHE A 848 -4.33 -7.28 -40.20
N LYS A 849 -4.09 -8.39 -39.55
CA LYS A 849 -3.93 -9.71 -40.15
C LYS A 849 -5.22 -10.24 -40.79
N GLU A 850 -6.37 -10.01 -40.18
CA GLU A 850 -7.66 -10.36 -40.73
C GLU A 850 -7.94 -9.56 -42.03
N GLU A 851 -7.66 -8.25 -42.03
CA GLU A 851 -7.97 -7.34 -43.15
C GLU A 851 -6.85 -7.25 -44.19
N ILE A 852 -5.76 -8.01 -44.05
CA ILE A 852 -4.58 -7.94 -44.93
C ILE A 852 -4.87 -8.29 -46.38
N HIS A 853 -5.92 -9.09 -46.61
CA HIS A 853 -6.35 -9.49 -47.92
C HIS A 853 -6.83 -8.31 -48.78
N ALA A 854 -7.25 -7.21 -48.18
CA ALA A 854 -7.62 -5.97 -48.85
C ALA A 854 -6.42 -5.13 -49.33
N GLY A 855 -5.19 -5.60 -49.04
CA GLY A 855 -3.92 -4.88 -49.22
C GLY A 855 -3.47 -4.23 -47.92
N LEU A 856 -2.14 -4.08 -47.74
CA LEU A 856 -1.52 -3.65 -46.52
C LEU A 856 -2.11 -2.33 -45.98
N ASN A 857 -2.09 -1.27 -46.75
CA ASN A 857 -2.57 0.05 -46.35
C ASN A 857 -4.08 0.10 -46.14
N THR A 858 -4.83 -0.53 -47.06
CA THR A 858 -6.30 -0.63 -46.97
C THR A 858 -6.71 -1.49 -45.76
N GLY A 859 -5.92 -2.54 -45.46
CA GLY A 859 -6.09 -3.40 -44.29
C GLY A 859 -5.94 -2.62 -43.00
N ILE A 860 -4.91 -1.79 -42.86
CA ILE A 860 -4.70 -0.92 -41.69
C ILE A 860 -5.92 0.03 -41.52
N ILE A 861 -6.35 0.72 -42.59
CA ILE A 861 -7.46 1.66 -42.52
C ILE A 861 -8.77 0.96 -42.14
N ARG A 862 -9.05 -0.24 -42.68
CA ARG A 862 -10.23 -1.03 -42.38
C ARG A 862 -10.20 -1.55 -40.95
N ALA A 863 -9.06 -2.09 -40.51
CA ALA A 863 -8.88 -2.57 -39.14
C ALA A 863 -9.08 -1.45 -38.11
N MET A 864 -8.43 -0.29 -38.32
CA MET A 864 -8.65 0.89 -37.46
C MET A 864 -10.12 1.35 -37.48
N GLY A 865 -10.79 1.32 -38.62
CA GLY A 865 -12.20 1.65 -38.73
C GLY A 865 -13.12 0.69 -37.96
N GLY A 866 -12.80 -0.60 -37.96
CA GLY A 866 -13.61 -1.65 -37.28
C GLY A 866 -13.36 -1.74 -35.79
N THR A 867 -12.11 -1.65 -35.36
CA THR A 867 -11.74 -1.85 -33.95
C THR A 867 -11.56 -0.56 -33.17
N GLY A 868 -11.30 0.57 -33.86
CA GLY A 868 -10.87 1.82 -33.23
C GLY A 868 -11.80 2.31 -32.11
N SER A 869 -13.12 2.30 -32.30
CA SER A 869 -14.04 2.78 -31.28
C SER A 869 -14.18 1.83 -30.09
N VAL A 870 -14.27 0.52 -30.35
CA VAL A 870 -14.47 -0.48 -29.30
C VAL A 870 -13.24 -0.56 -28.40
N VAL A 871 -12.06 -0.69 -29.00
CA VAL A 871 -10.82 -0.85 -28.23
C VAL A 871 -10.38 0.46 -27.56
N THR A 872 -10.66 1.63 -28.16
CA THR A 872 -10.40 2.90 -27.44
C THR A 872 -11.35 3.06 -26.26
N SER A 873 -12.61 2.68 -26.40
CA SER A 873 -13.56 2.72 -25.29
C SER A 873 -13.13 1.77 -24.17
N ALA A 874 -12.71 0.55 -24.52
CA ALA A 874 -12.19 -0.43 -23.58
C ALA A 874 -10.95 0.08 -22.84
N GLY A 875 -9.95 0.56 -23.60
CA GLY A 875 -8.72 1.10 -23.00
C GLY A 875 -8.96 2.34 -22.11
N LEU A 876 -9.91 3.20 -22.44
CA LEU A 876 -10.32 4.32 -21.59
C LEU A 876 -11.00 3.82 -20.31
N VAL A 877 -11.92 2.85 -20.43
CA VAL A 877 -12.58 2.26 -19.26
C VAL A 877 -11.53 1.65 -18.33
N PHE A 878 -10.61 0.85 -18.88
CA PHE A 878 -9.52 0.24 -18.10
C PHE A 878 -8.64 1.29 -17.42
N ALA A 879 -8.20 2.31 -18.18
CA ALA A 879 -7.34 3.37 -17.65
C ALA A 879 -8.01 4.12 -16.49
N PHE A 880 -9.26 4.52 -16.65
CA PHE A 880 -9.99 5.21 -15.59
C PHE A 880 -10.36 4.28 -14.42
N THR A 881 -10.54 2.98 -14.67
CA THR A 881 -10.68 1.98 -13.61
C THR A 881 -9.41 1.89 -12.77
N MET A 882 -8.23 1.85 -13.40
CA MET A 882 -6.96 1.90 -12.65
C MET A 882 -6.77 3.24 -11.94
N MET A 883 -7.13 4.35 -12.57
CA MET A 883 -7.09 5.66 -11.94
C MET A 883 -8.02 5.78 -10.72
N SER A 884 -9.06 4.96 -10.59
CA SER A 884 -9.93 4.97 -9.40
C SER A 884 -9.17 4.59 -8.13
N MET A 885 -8.05 3.89 -8.25
CA MET A 885 -7.16 3.60 -7.12
C MET A 885 -6.54 4.88 -6.52
N ALA A 886 -6.55 6.01 -7.23
CA ALA A 886 -6.06 7.30 -6.73
C ALA A 886 -6.84 7.82 -5.51
N VAL A 887 -8.03 7.29 -5.24
CA VAL A 887 -8.86 7.58 -4.05
C VAL A 887 -8.39 6.80 -2.81
N SER A 888 -7.46 5.86 -2.98
CA SER A 888 -6.93 5.07 -1.85
C SER A 888 -6.38 5.96 -0.73
N GLN A 889 -6.65 5.59 0.50
CA GLN A 889 -5.99 6.18 1.67
C GLN A 889 -4.50 5.84 1.72
N LEU A 890 -4.11 4.70 1.13
CA LEU A 890 -2.71 4.34 0.94
C LEU A 890 -2.16 5.04 -0.29
N THR A 891 -1.33 6.05 -0.10
CA THR A 891 -0.74 6.85 -1.19
C THR A 891 0.04 5.96 -2.18
N VAL A 892 0.65 4.87 -1.73
CA VAL A 892 1.33 3.89 -2.61
C VAL A 892 0.36 3.32 -3.64
N ILE A 893 -0.83 2.90 -3.21
CA ILE A 893 -1.88 2.36 -4.09
C ILE A 893 -2.34 3.45 -5.07
N ALA A 894 -2.49 4.68 -4.58
CA ALA A 894 -2.86 5.83 -5.42
C ALA A 894 -1.78 6.12 -6.48
N GLN A 895 -0.50 6.04 -6.11
CA GLN A 895 0.62 6.19 -7.04
C GLN A 895 0.63 5.07 -8.10
N VAL A 896 0.47 3.82 -7.69
CA VAL A 896 0.41 2.67 -8.61
C VAL A 896 -0.75 2.81 -9.58
N GLY A 897 -1.96 3.05 -9.07
CA GLY A 897 -3.17 3.15 -9.89
C GLY A 897 -3.15 4.31 -10.87
N SER A 898 -2.72 5.49 -10.43
CA SER A 898 -2.58 6.66 -11.30
C SER A 898 -1.50 6.48 -12.36
N THR A 899 -0.36 5.87 -12.01
CA THR A 899 0.74 5.60 -12.95
C THR A 899 0.31 4.60 -14.02
N ILE A 900 -0.36 3.51 -13.63
CA ILE A 900 -0.92 2.53 -14.58
C ILE A 900 -1.99 3.18 -15.45
N GLY A 901 -2.88 3.97 -14.85
CA GLY A 901 -3.93 4.68 -15.58
C GLY A 901 -3.38 5.66 -16.62
N LEU A 902 -2.38 6.47 -16.26
CA LEU A 902 -1.67 7.36 -17.19
C LEU A 902 -0.99 6.56 -18.32
N GLY A 903 -0.36 5.43 -17.96
CA GLY A 903 0.26 4.54 -18.93
C GLY A 903 -0.70 3.98 -19.93
N LEU A 904 -1.84 3.51 -19.49
CA LEU A 904 -2.90 2.97 -20.34
C LEU A 904 -3.56 4.05 -21.21
N LEU A 905 -3.71 5.27 -20.70
CA LEU A 905 -4.16 6.40 -21.50
C LEU A 905 -3.16 6.71 -22.60
N PHE A 906 -1.87 6.75 -22.27
CA PHE A 906 -0.80 7.00 -23.24
C PHE A 906 -0.75 5.88 -24.30
N ASP A 907 -0.80 4.63 -23.87
CA ASP A 907 -0.81 3.48 -24.78
C ASP A 907 -2.03 3.49 -25.71
N THR A 908 -3.22 3.72 -25.17
CA THR A 908 -4.48 3.71 -25.92
C THR A 908 -4.59 4.88 -26.90
N LEU A 909 -4.24 6.08 -26.46
CA LEU A 909 -4.44 7.31 -27.24
C LEU A 909 -3.28 7.60 -28.20
N VAL A 910 -2.04 7.28 -27.82
CA VAL A 910 -0.83 7.64 -28.58
C VAL A 910 -0.26 6.42 -29.29
N VAL A 911 0.15 5.40 -28.53
CA VAL A 911 0.91 4.27 -29.10
C VAL A 911 0.04 3.47 -30.06
N ARG A 912 -1.08 2.99 -29.60
CA ARG A 912 -1.98 2.16 -30.39
C ARG A 912 -2.68 2.93 -31.50
N SER A 913 -3.14 4.15 -31.23
CA SER A 913 -3.93 4.92 -32.19
C SER A 913 -3.11 5.50 -33.33
N PHE A 914 -1.82 5.76 -33.10
CA PHE A 914 -0.94 6.46 -34.04
C PHE A 914 0.40 5.76 -34.26
N MET A 915 1.15 5.41 -33.19
CA MET A 915 2.51 4.90 -33.31
C MET A 915 2.57 3.52 -33.99
N THR A 916 1.87 2.54 -33.45
CA THR A 916 1.88 1.16 -33.96
C THR A 916 1.38 1.08 -35.41
N PRO A 917 0.26 1.73 -35.82
CA PRO A 917 -0.17 1.74 -37.20
C PRO A 917 0.79 2.49 -38.13
N ALA A 918 1.45 3.56 -37.67
CA ALA A 918 2.46 4.29 -38.47
C ALA A 918 3.68 3.42 -38.73
N ILE A 919 4.19 2.69 -37.72
CA ILE A 919 5.29 1.74 -37.87
C ILE A 919 4.89 0.61 -38.83
N ALA A 920 3.69 0.05 -38.67
CA ALA A 920 3.19 -0.99 -39.56
C ALA A 920 3.07 -0.52 -41.03
N ALA A 921 2.63 0.73 -41.24
CA ALA A 921 2.57 1.34 -42.58
C ALA A 921 3.96 1.58 -43.18
N LEU A 922 4.94 2.01 -42.38
CA LEU A 922 6.34 2.24 -42.85
C LEU A 922 7.05 0.93 -43.18
N LEU A 923 6.97 -0.06 -42.31
CA LEU A 923 7.61 -1.37 -42.55
C LEU A 923 6.90 -2.19 -43.64
N GLY A 924 5.62 -1.96 -43.89
CA GLY A 924 4.86 -2.61 -44.93
C GLY A 924 4.92 -4.15 -44.82
N ARG A 925 5.45 -4.82 -45.88
CA ARG A 925 5.58 -6.28 -45.87
C ARG A 925 6.58 -6.81 -44.83
N TRP A 926 7.60 -6.08 -44.46
CA TRP A 926 8.60 -6.47 -43.47
C TRP A 926 7.98 -6.61 -42.07
N PHE A 927 6.95 -5.87 -41.77
CA PHE A 927 6.21 -6.00 -40.51
C PHE A 927 5.74 -7.43 -40.24
N TRP A 928 5.42 -8.18 -41.30
CA TRP A 928 4.90 -9.55 -41.21
C TRP A 928 5.96 -10.64 -41.37
N TRP A 929 7.26 -10.28 -41.50
CA TRP A 929 8.32 -11.28 -41.64
C TRP A 929 8.32 -12.29 -40.46
N PRO A 930 8.45 -13.61 -40.68
CA PRO A 930 8.78 -14.33 -41.94
C PRO A 930 7.57 -14.67 -42.85
N GLN A 931 6.37 -14.20 -42.54
CA GLN A 931 5.19 -14.45 -43.39
C GLN A 931 5.28 -13.69 -44.71
N VAL A 932 4.99 -14.41 -45.82
CA VAL A 932 4.95 -13.76 -47.14
C VAL A 932 3.57 -13.16 -47.37
N VAL A 933 3.50 -11.84 -47.33
CA VAL A 933 2.25 -11.09 -47.54
C VAL A 933 2.29 -10.30 -48.83
N ARG A 934 1.22 -10.37 -49.64
CA ARG A 934 1.07 -9.60 -50.85
C ARG A 934 0.77 -8.13 -50.52
N SER A 935 1.51 -7.21 -51.11
CA SER A 935 1.34 -5.76 -50.89
C SER A 935 0.09 -5.17 -51.57
N ARG A 936 -0.44 -5.85 -52.58
CA ARG A 936 -1.62 -5.43 -53.33
C ARG A 936 -2.70 -6.53 -53.35
N PRO A 937 -3.99 -6.17 -53.35
CA PRO A 937 -5.07 -7.17 -53.50
C PRO A 937 -4.91 -7.93 -54.82
N PRO A 938 -5.31 -9.22 -54.89
CA PRO A 938 -5.32 -9.94 -56.16
C PRO A 938 -6.16 -9.15 -57.17
N ARG A 939 -5.65 -8.99 -58.39
CA ARG A 939 -6.48 -8.46 -59.48
C ARG A 939 -7.67 -9.37 -59.63
N THR A 940 -8.85 -8.84 -59.42
CA THR A 940 -10.09 -9.54 -59.79
C THR A 940 -9.98 -9.93 -61.25
N ALA A 941 -10.12 -11.20 -61.57
CA ALA A 941 -10.23 -11.64 -62.93
C ALA A 941 -11.29 -10.80 -63.65
N PRO A 942 -11.08 -10.37 -64.91
CA PRO A 942 -12.11 -9.65 -65.64
C PRO A 942 -13.39 -10.48 -65.56
N ARG A 943 -14.52 -9.81 -65.26
CA ARG A 943 -15.84 -10.41 -65.39
C ARG A 943 -15.92 -11.02 -66.78
N PRO A 944 -16.34 -12.28 -66.97
CA PRO A 944 -16.68 -12.75 -68.27
C PRO A 944 -17.73 -11.81 -68.82
N GLU A 945 -17.47 -11.23 -69.97
CA GLU A 945 -18.50 -10.52 -70.76
C GLU A 945 -19.67 -11.48 -70.96
N LEU A 946 -20.80 -11.07 -70.43
CA LEU A 946 -22.06 -11.69 -70.80
C LEU A 946 -22.15 -11.52 -72.28
N GLN A 947 -21.83 -12.61 -73.05
CA GLN A 947 -22.21 -12.71 -74.48
C GLN A 947 -23.75 -12.70 -74.52
N ASP A 948 -24.25 -11.67 -75.13
CA ASP A 948 -25.66 -11.54 -75.48
C ASP A 948 -26.06 -12.77 -76.25
N ALA A 949 -27.06 -13.54 -75.80
CA ALA A 949 -27.94 -14.38 -76.46
C ALA A 949 -29.37 -14.38 -75.84
#